data_3c2abdd6a44f2c0df05c0d96deace4dc
#
_entry.id   3c2abdd6a44f2c0df05c0d96deace4dc
#
_cell.length_a   1.000
_cell.length_b   1.000
_cell.length_c   1.000
_cell.angle_alpha   90.00
_cell.angle_beta   90.00
_cell.angle_gamma   90.00
#
_symmetry.space_group_name_H-M   'P 1'
#
loop_
_entity.id
_entity.type
_entity.pdbx_description
1 polymer ?
#
loop_
_entity_poly.entity_id
_entity_poly.type
_entity_poly.pdbx_seq_one_letter_code
_entity_poly.pdbx_strand_id
1 'polypeptide(L)'
;GVVDLVAGVALGWKRLLTVTLPVGAYEALLVPYFVTVLVATVVGVTVATRASRREVAGLPALVVFAAGVVVGPTRLDTSLLLAVVLTGIALVWALTVRHTRRAVAVARTIGARVPVLRSVVRPALVGTATIAVAAVAATGLGLLAPPSTSRTVARSDVVKPFDPRDQVSPLSGFRAYEEDDEADRTQLTVTGLPQGGFVRVATLDTYDGVVYRVGGADGSSASGTFERVPTSVDVRGVRGTPVRVGVTLTGYSGVWLPTVGDLESVRFSGERADRERTAFFYDRATGTGAVVGGVGAGTRYTLSAVLPDQPTEEQLASARPGDATVPTPRSVPDAVQDAARAAGAGGTADGTALLKALATLKQTGYVSHGVGDDRASRSGHGSDRIQELLASPLVVGDQEQYAVAAALIAQELGFPARVVLGFTAGGDAGSSPAPGSGAGDASGTTTFRGSDVTARIEVDTAQWGWVTLNPNPAVRAIPDEQEQTPKPVTRPETVVPPPPADQQDQDQQTPPQTDRKAPPTQPFWLTVLLAVLPWALGVLAVIAVALAPFALVVLRKRVRRRRRRRASDPRVRIVGAWDEYRDALLDRGHDVPRAATRREVAAAAPGDGASGLAALADRAVFGPSAADGHTADRMWEATDSAIGALTTGRTRRERIRTAVSLRSLRGGRPTRATRRRAARTPDRSGGAEAPRSGR
;
A
#
# COMPACT_ATOMS: atom_id res chain seq x y z
N GLY A 1 -1.87 -8.64 33.21
CA GLY A 1 -2.84 -8.04 34.15
C GLY A 1 -3.07 -6.54 33.93
N VAL A 2 -3.50 -5.82 35.00
CA VAL A 2 -3.79 -4.37 34.90
C VAL A 2 -2.58 -3.56 34.47
N VAL A 3 -1.38 -3.95 34.91
CA VAL A 3 -0.11 -3.30 34.55
C VAL A 3 0.14 -3.41 33.03
N ASP A 4 -0.11 -4.56 32.46
CA ASP A 4 0.05 -4.82 31.02
C ASP A 4 -0.96 -4.01 30.19
N LEU A 5 -2.16 -3.82 30.71
CA LEU A 5 -3.19 -2.99 30.08
C LEU A 5 -2.77 -1.52 30.07
N VAL A 6 -2.26 -0.98 31.18
CA VAL A 6 -1.81 0.40 31.27
C VAL A 6 -0.56 0.61 30.37
N ALA A 7 0.39 -0.31 30.43
CA ALA A 7 1.56 -0.29 29.54
C ALA A 7 1.16 -0.39 28.05
N GLY A 8 0.17 -1.24 27.73
CA GLY A 8 -0.39 -1.36 26.39
C GLY A 8 -1.04 -0.08 25.88
N VAL A 9 -1.76 0.66 26.74
CA VAL A 9 -2.36 1.97 26.37
C VAL A 9 -1.28 3.01 26.10
N ALA A 10 -0.23 3.08 26.93
CA ALA A 10 0.81 4.10 26.84
C ALA A 10 1.84 3.81 25.74
N LEU A 11 2.33 2.56 25.64
CA LEU A 11 3.45 2.18 24.79
C LEU A 11 3.04 1.32 23.57
N GLY A 12 1.85 0.72 23.61
CA GLY A 12 1.38 -0.22 22.60
C GLY A 12 1.29 0.38 21.20
N TRP A 13 1.02 1.66 21.07
CA TRP A 13 0.93 2.37 19.78
C TRP A 13 2.25 2.34 19.00
N LYS A 14 3.38 2.67 19.68
CA LYS A 14 4.70 2.63 19.06
C LYS A 14 5.08 1.19 18.69
N ARG A 15 4.88 0.26 19.61
CA ARG A 15 5.18 -1.17 19.37
C ARG A 15 4.32 -1.75 18.24
N LEU A 16 3.04 -1.36 18.13
CA LEU A 16 2.15 -1.79 17.07
C LEU A 16 2.64 -1.40 15.67
N LEU A 17 3.28 -0.23 15.54
CA LEU A 17 3.82 0.25 14.27
C LEU A 17 5.15 -0.41 13.88
N THR A 18 5.86 -1.03 14.83
CA THR A 18 7.18 -1.65 14.62
C THR A 18 7.15 -3.17 14.52
N VAL A 19 5.96 -3.80 14.58
CA VAL A 19 5.77 -5.26 14.60
C VAL A 19 5.21 -5.75 13.27
N THR A 20 5.64 -6.95 12.82
CA THR A 20 5.09 -7.61 11.61
C THR A 20 3.61 -7.98 11.77
N LEU A 21 2.89 -8.03 10.65
CA LEU A 21 1.52 -8.55 10.59
C LEU A 21 1.55 -10.04 10.18
N PRO A 22 0.69 -10.87 10.77
CA PRO A 22 -0.39 -10.61 11.74
C PRO A 22 0.12 -10.42 13.17
N VAL A 23 -0.41 -9.44 13.89
CA VAL A 23 0.02 -9.11 15.27
C VAL A 23 -0.23 -10.25 16.27
N GLY A 24 -1.30 -11.03 16.08
CA GLY A 24 -1.69 -12.12 16.98
C GLY A 24 -1.96 -11.65 18.42
N ALA A 25 -1.84 -12.57 19.39
CA ALA A 25 -2.07 -12.31 20.81
C ALA A 25 -0.77 -11.98 21.58
N TYR A 26 0.22 -11.40 20.91
CA TYR A 26 1.52 -11.12 21.50
C TYR A 26 1.48 -9.92 22.46
N GLU A 27 1.89 -10.13 23.72
CA GLU A 27 1.89 -9.12 24.78
C GLU A 27 0.58 -8.32 24.84
N ALA A 28 0.67 -7.00 25.03
CA ALA A 28 -0.47 -6.07 25.10
C ALA A 28 -0.75 -5.35 23.75
N LEU A 29 -0.30 -5.88 22.62
CA LEU A 29 -0.42 -5.20 21.31
C LEU A 29 -1.85 -5.08 20.78
N LEU A 30 -2.76 -5.91 21.26
CA LEU A 30 -4.19 -5.79 20.94
C LEU A 30 -4.90 -4.69 21.76
N VAL A 31 -4.28 -4.19 22.83
CA VAL A 31 -4.88 -3.16 23.70
C VAL A 31 -5.21 -1.87 22.96
N PRO A 32 -4.32 -1.27 22.12
CA PRO A 32 -4.65 -0.10 21.33
C PRO A 32 -5.88 -0.28 20.43
N TYR A 33 -6.00 -1.43 19.75
CA TYR A 33 -7.17 -1.74 18.94
C TYR A 33 -8.43 -1.89 19.79
N PHE A 34 -8.35 -2.63 20.90
CA PHE A 34 -9.47 -2.81 21.83
C PHE A 34 -9.98 -1.46 22.35
N VAL A 35 -9.08 -0.60 22.82
CA VAL A 35 -9.45 0.72 23.33
C VAL A 35 -10.09 1.59 22.24
N THR A 36 -9.52 1.59 21.04
CA THR A 36 -10.05 2.36 19.91
C THR A 36 -11.47 1.91 19.53
N VAL A 37 -11.70 0.60 19.44
CA VAL A 37 -13.01 0.03 19.12
C VAL A 37 -14.00 0.28 20.26
N LEU A 38 -13.57 0.13 21.51
CA LEU A 38 -14.41 0.39 22.69
C LEU A 38 -14.86 1.87 22.73
N VAL A 39 -13.93 2.81 22.58
CA VAL A 39 -14.24 4.24 22.56
C VAL A 39 -15.20 4.58 21.41
N ALA A 40 -14.90 4.06 20.20
CA ALA A 40 -15.76 4.29 19.04
C ALA A 40 -17.17 3.72 19.24
N THR A 41 -17.28 2.55 19.87
CA THR A 41 -18.57 1.91 20.17
C THR A 41 -19.36 2.73 21.21
N VAL A 42 -18.71 3.14 22.30
CA VAL A 42 -19.33 3.98 23.34
C VAL A 42 -19.81 5.31 22.76
N VAL A 43 -18.96 5.97 21.97
CA VAL A 43 -19.33 7.24 21.29
C VAL A 43 -20.48 7.00 20.29
N GLY A 44 -20.41 5.98 19.47
CA GLY A 44 -21.44 5.62 18.50
C GLY A 44 -22.80 5.37 19.17
N VAL A 45 -22.84 4.53 20.22
CA VAL A 45 -24.05 4.23 21.00
C VAL A 45 -24.57 5.48 21.70
N THR A 46 -23.71 6.30 22.31
CA THR A 46 -24.11 7.55 22.97
C THR A 46 -24.74 8.52 21.97
N VAL A 47 -24.14 8.68 20.79
CA VAL A 47 -24.71 9.51 19.72
C VAL A 47 -26.02 8.93 19.21
N ALA A 48 -26.12 7.62 19.02
CA ALA A 48 -27.35 6.96 18.57
C ALA A 48 -28.51 7.15 19.55
N THR A 49 -28.24 7.12 20.86
CA THR A 49 -29.28 7.15 21.91
C THR A 49 -29.60 8.56 22.38
N ARG A 50 -28.59 9.42 22.57
CA ARG A 50 -28.73 10.71 23.24
C ARG A 50 -28.64 11.93 22.33
N ALA A 51 -27.93 11.84 21.17
CA ALA A 51 -27.74 13.01 20.32
C ALA A 51 -29.02 13.40 19.54
N SER A 52 -29.15 14.69 19.29
CA SER A 52 -30.20 15.24 18.42
C SER A 52 -30.05 14.80 16.98
N ARG A 53 -28.83 14.49 16.54
CA ARG A 53 -28.49 14.03 15.16
C ARG A 53 -27.98 12.58 15.21
N ARG A 54 -28.89 11.65 15.44
CA ARG A 54 -28.57 10.19 15.52
C ARG A 54 -28.02 9.61 14.23
N GLU A 55 -28.26 10.29 13.10
CA GLU A 55 -27.76 9.90 11.78
C GLU A 55 -26.24 9.85 11.65
N VAL A 56 -25.50 10.54 12.53
CA VAL A 56 -24.04 10.57 12.55
C VAL A 56 -23.40 9.49 13.44
N ALA A 57 -24.21 8.61 14.04
CA ALA A 57 -23.71 7.54 14.91
C ALA A 57 -22.83 6.50 14.21
N GLY A 58 -22.86 6.44 12.87
CA GLY A 58 -21.96 5.60 12.07
C GLY A 58 -20.55 6.17 11.85
N LEU A 59 -20.34 7.47 12.11
CA LEU A 59 -19.02 8.10 11.88
C LEU A 59 -17.87 7.49 12.70
N PRO A 60 -18.03 7.14 14.00
CA PRO A 60 -16.96 6.51 14.76
C PRO A 60 -16.46 5.21 14.13
N ALA A 61 -17.34 4.38 13.57
CA ALA A 61 -16.94 3.15 12.87
C ALA A 61 -16.10 3.46 11.61
N LEU A 62 -16.44 4.48 10.85
CA LEU A 62 -15.65 4.93 9.69
C LEU A 62 -14.29 5.48 10.09
N VAL A 63 -14.20 6.18 11.24
CA VAL A 63 -12.92 6.66 11.79
C VAL A 63 -12.01 5.50 12.18
N VAL A 64 -12.56 4.47 12.86
CA VAL A 64 -11.80 3.25 13.21
C VAL A 64 -11.31 2.53 11.95
N PHE A 65 -12.16 2.43 10.94
CA PHE A 65 -11.77 1.84 9.67
C PHE A 65 -10.65 2.63 8.99
N ALA A 66 -10.75 3.96 8.93
CA ALA A 66 -9.71 4.81 8.37
C ALA A 66 -8.38 4.68 9.13
N ALA A 67 -8.44 4.64 10.47
CA ALA A 67 -7.26 4.38 11.30
C ALA A 67 -6.62 3.01 10.98
N GLY A 68 -7.45 1.96 10.84
CA GLY A 68 -7.00 0.63 10.43
C GLY A 68 -6.34 0.62 9.04
N VAL A 69 -6.86 1.43 8.10
CA VAL A 69 -6.24 1.61 6.79
C VAL A 69 -4.88 2.29 6.89
N VAL A 70 -4.71 3.32 7.71
CA VAL A 70 -3.44 4.05 7.89
C VAL A 70 -2.36 3.18 8.56
N VAL A 71 -2.74 2.34 9.52
CA VAL A 71 -1.82 1.50 10.32
C VAL A 71 -1.65 0.09 9.73
N GLY A 72 -2.49 -0.28 8.77
CA GLY A 72 -2.56 -1.62 8.18
C GLY A 72 -1.39 -1.99 7.27
N PRO A 73 -1.48 -3.15 6.58
CA PRO A 73 -0.44 -3.64 5.67
C PRO A 73 -0.32 -2.77 4.41
N THR A 74 0.83 -2.88 3.74
CA THR A 74 1.09 -2.18 2.47
C THR A 74 0.23 -2.72 1.32
N ARG A 75 -0.14 -4.01 1.34
CA ARG A 75 -1.05 -4.64 0.37
C ARG A 75 -2.47 -4.73 0.95
N LEU A 76 -3.47 -4.36 0.17
CA LEU A 76 -4.86 -4.22 0.60
C LEU A 76 -5.81 -5.02 -0.32
N ASP A 77 -5.77 -6.33 -0.29
CA ASP A 77 -6.54 -7.17 -1.21
C ASP A 77 -8.06 -7.08 -0.98
N THR A 78 -8.53 -6.89 0.25
CA THR A 78 -9.96 -6.87 0.57
C THR A 78 -10.48 -5.55 1.16
N SER A 79 -9.62 -4.58 1.42
CA SER A 79 -9.99 -3.36 2.17
C SER A 79 -10.92 -2.43 1.40
N LEU A 80 -10.87 -2.40 0.07
CA LEU A 80 -11.77 -1.60 -0.76
C LEU A 80 -13.21 -2.15 -0.67
N LEU A 81 -13.38 -3.46 -0.71
CA LEU A 81 -14.68 -4.11 -0.50
C LEU A 81 -15.25 -3.79 0.90
N LEU A 82 -14.41 -3.93 1.94
CA LEU A 82 -14.81 -3.62 3.32
C LEU A 82 -15.16 -2.15 3.49
N ALA A 83 -14.43 -1.22 2.87
CA ALA A 83 -14.75 0.21 2.87
C ALA A 83 -16.12 0.50 2.26
N VAL A 84 -16.43 -0.10 1.12
CA VAL A 84 -17.70 0.06 0.42
C VAL A 84 -18.84 -0.51 1.26
N VAL A 85 -18.68 -1.71 1.82
CA VAL A 85 -19.68 -2.36 2.67
C VAL A 85 -19.94 -1.54 3.94
N LEU A 86 -18.90 -1.13 4.66
CA LEU A 86 -19.03 -0.35 5.90
C LEU A 86 -19.68 1.01 5.64
N THR A 87 -19.23 1.71 4.60
CA THR A 87 -19.81 3.01 4.19
C THR A 87 -21.28 2.83 3.78
N GLY A 88 -21.58 1.75 3.08
CA GLY A 88 -22.94 1.38 2.71
C GLY A 88 -23.86 1.16 3.91
N ILE A 89 -23.40 0.39 4.89
CA ILE A 89 -24.14 0.15 6.13
C ILE A 89 -24.38 1.46 6.89
N ALA A 90 -23.37 2.30 7.04
CA ALA A 90 -23.47 3.60 7.71
C ALA A 90 -24.45 4.54 7.00
N LEU A 91 -24.46 4.53 5.67
CA LEU A 91 -25.39 5.33 4.86
C LEU A 91 -26.83 4.84 4.96
N VAL A 92 -27.06 3.53 4.90
CA VAL A 92 -28.39 2.91 5.11
C VAL A 92 -28.90 3.24 6.50
N TRP A 93 -28.08 3.12 7.53
CA TRP A 93 -28.40 3.53 8.88
C TRP A 93 -28.82 5.01 8.95
N ALA A 94 -28.00 5.91 8.45
CA ALA A 94 -28.31 7.35 8.46
C ALA A 94 -29.60 7.70 7.72
N LEU A 95 -29.85 7.06 6.59
CA LEU A 95 -31.09 7.25 5.80
C LEU A 95 -32.32 6.70 6.51
N THR A 96 -32.24 5.52 7.12
CA THR A 96 -33.37 4.92 7.87
C THR A 96 -33.72 5.77 9.09
N VAL A 97 -32.74 6.16 9.91
CA VAL A 97 -32.95 7.04 11.07
C VAL A 97 -33.56 8.39 10.67
N ARG A 98 -33.07 9.00 9.57
CA ARG A 98 -33.62 10.26 9.08
C ARG A 98 -35.05 10.12 8.55
N HIS A 99 -35.35 8.99 7.91
CA HIS A 99 -36.69 8.71 7.35
C HIS A 99 -37.73 8.40 8.42
N THR A 100 -37.37 7.57 9.41
CA THR A 100 -38.26 7.24 10.54
C THR A 100 -38.62 8.49 11.34
N ARG A 101 -37.65 9.39 11.61
CA ARG A 101 -37.90 10.68 12.26
C ARG A 101 -38.85 11.55 11.48
N ARG A 102 -38.69 11.65 10.16
CA ARG A 102 -39.60 12.42 9.28
C ARG A 102 -40.99 11.79 9.27
N ALA A 103 -41.11 10.48 9.21
CA ALA A 103 -42.38 9.77 9.25
C ALA A 103 -43.13 10.00 10.56
N VAL A 104 -42.43 9.91 11.72
CA VAL A 104 -42.99 10.18 13.04
C VAL A 104 -43.41 11.65 13.18
N ALA A 105 -42.63 12.61 12.69
CA ALA A 105 -43.00 14.02 12.73
C ALA A 105 -44.23 14.32 11.90
N VAL A 106 -44.36 13.71 10.70
CA VAL A 106 -45.56 13.85 9.83
C VAL A 106 -46.77 13.15 10.42
N ALA A 107 -46.61 11.96 11.03
CA ALA A 107 -47.68 11.24 11.70
C ALA A 107 -48.29 12.03 12.88
N ARG A 108 -47.43 12.73 13.65
CA ARG A 108 -47.86 13.59 14.77
C ARG A 108 -48.63 14.83 14.32
N THR A 109 -48.32 15.36 13.11
CA THR A 109 -48.99 16.59 12.59
C THR A 109 -50.30 16.30 11.84
N ILE A 110 -50.49 15.12 11.26
CA ILE A 110 -51.61 14.83 10.36
C ILE A 110 -52.57 13.76 10.95
N GLY A 111 -52.22 13.11 12.07
CA GLY A 111 -53.04 12.05 12.68
C GLY A 111 -53.20 10.78 11.85
N ALA A 112 -52.49 10.64 10.71
CA ALA A 112 -52.64 9.54 9.79
C ALA A 112 -51.56 8.48 9.97
N ARG A 113 -51.97 7.20 10.06
CA ARG A 113 -51.04 6.04 10.07
C ARG A 113 -50.35 5.93 8.68
N VAL A 114 -49.06 6.24 8.64
CA VAL A 114 -48.24 6.03 7.41
C VAL A 114 -47.87 4.55 7.34
N PRO A 115 -48.14 3.84 6.22
CA PRO A 115 -47.82 2.41 6.10
C PRO A 115 -46.31 2.23 6.14
N VAL A 116 -45.83 1.46 7.17
CA VAL A 116 -44.40 1.23 7.47
C VAL A 116 -43.65 0.71 6.27
N LEU A 117 -44.24 -0.14 5.44
CA LEU A 117 -43.61 -0.75 4.27
C LEU A 117 -43.16 0.28 3.22
N ARG A 118 -43.92 1.37 3.02
CA ARG A 118 -43.55 2.45 2.06
C ARG A 118 -42.49 3.40 2.63
N SER A 119 -42.38 3.51 3.95
CA SER A 119 -41.39 4.35 4.61
C SER A 119 -39.99 3.69 4.65
N VAL A 120 -39.91 2.35 4.53
CA VAL A 120 -38.65 1.60 4.54
C VAL A 120 -38.14 1.32 3.10
N VAL A 121 -39.01 0.89 2.18
CA VAL A 121 -38.60 0.46 0.83
C VAL A 121 -38.03 1.60 -0.03
N ARG A 122 -38.61 2.80 0.03
CA ARG A 122 -38.10 3.95 -0.76
C ARG A 122 -36.71 4.43 -0.33
N PRO A 123 -36.41 4.60 0.97
CA PRO A 123 -35.05 4.99 1.38
C PRO A 123 -34.04 3.85 1.18
N ALA A 124 -34.46 2.58 1.32
CA ALA A 124 -33.61 1.44 0.98
C ALA A 124 -33.21 1.45 -0.49
N LEU A 125 -34.16 1.65 -1.41
CA LEU A 125 -33.88 1.76 -2.86
C LEU A 125 -32.96 2.96 -3.19
N VAL A 126 -33.18 4.12 -2.57
CA VAL A 126 -32.32 5.29 -2.76
C VAL A 126 -30.92 5.02 -2.18
N GLY A 127 -30.83 4.39 -1.01
CA GLY A 127 -29.58 4.00 -0.39
C GLY A 127 -28.80 3.03 -1.28
N THR A 128 -29.45 1.96 -1.75
CA THR A 128 -28.82 0.98 -2.65
C THR A 128 -28.37 1.62 -3.96
N ALA A 129 -29.18 2.49 -4.56
CA ALA A 129 -28.78 3.21 -5.76
C ALA A 129 -27.57 4.14 -5.53
N THR A 130 -27.49 4.80 -4.37
CA THR A 130 -26.36 5.66 -4.03
C THR A 130 -25.08 4.83 -3.80
N ILE A 131 -25.20 3.68 -3.15
CA ILE A 131 -24.08 2.74 -2.95
C ILE A 131 -23.61 2.19 -4.30
N ALA A 132 -24.53 1.80 -5.18
CA ALA A 132 -24.18 1.32 -6.52
C ALA A 132 -23.45 2.39 -7.34
N VAL A 133 -23.92 3.65 -7.30
CA VAL A 133 -23.24 4.77 -7.97
C VAL A 133 -21.86 5.04 -7.36
N ALA A 134 -21.73 4.98 -6.04
CA ALA A 134 -20.44 5.16 -5.37
C ALA A 134 -19.46 4.01 -5.68
N ALA A 135 -19.95 2.77 -5.74
CA ALA A 135 -19.15 1.61 -6.13
C ALA A 135 -18.66 1.69 -7.58
N VAL A 136 -19.56 2.08 -8.52
CA VAL A 136 -19.20 2.30 -9.93
C VAL A 136 -18.19 3.44 -10.07
N ALA A 137 -18.37 4.54 -9.33
CA ALA A 137 -17.42 5.65 -9.34
C ALA A 137 -16.06 5.26 -8.76
N ALA A 138 -16.03 4.49 -7.66
CA ALA A 138 -14.80 3.98 -7.05
C ALA A 138 -14.05 2.99 -7.96
N THR A 139 -14.80 2.10 -8.63
CA THR A 139 -14.24 1.16 -9.62
C THR A 139 -13.69 1.91 -10.84
N GLY A 140 -14.43 2.90 -11.35
CA GLY A 140 -13.99 3.74 -12.47
C GLY A 140 -12.72 4.54 -12.14
N LEU A 141 -12.62 5.11 -10.92
CA LEU A 141 -11.40 5.78 -10.45
C LEU A 141 -10.24 4.81 -10.27
N GLY A 142 -10.49 3.59 -9.79
CA GLY A 142 -9.46 2.56 -9.66
C GLY A 142 -8.90 2.06 -11.00
N LEU A 143 -9.72 2.06 -12.06
CA LEU A 143 -9.30 1.72 -13.42
C LEU A 143 -8.51 2.84 -14.09
N LEU A 144 -8.80 4.12 -13.75
CA LEU A 144 -8.12 5.30 -14.30
C LEU A 144 -6.80 5.61 -13.57
N ALA A 145 -6.69 5.22 -12.32
CA ALA A 145 -5.48 5.35 -11.51
C ALA A 145 -5.28 4.04 -10.76
N PRO A 146 -4.62 3.03 -11.38
CA PRO A 146 -4.32 1.78 -10.69
C PRO A 146 -3.54 2.11 -9.41
N PRO A 147 -3.90 1.50 -8.28
CA PRO A 147 -3.19 1.73 -7.03
C PRO A 147 -1.72 1.36 -7.24
N SER A 148 -0.83 2.29 -6.90
CA SER A 148 0.62 2.02 -6.88
C SER A 148 0.84 0.74 -6.06
N THR A 149 1.68 -0.16 -6.58
CA THR A 149 1.99 -1.45 -5.93
C THR A 149 2.61 -1.28 -4.54
N SER A 150 3.11 -0.07 -4.22
CA SER A 150 3.64 0.30 -2.91
C SER A 150 2.87 1.48 -2.33
N ARG A 151 2.18 1.24 -1.23
CA ARG A 151 1.49 2.27 -0.44
C ARG A 151 2.36 2.69 0.73
N THR A 152 2.60 4.00 0.91
CA THR A 152 3.14 4.55 2.15
C THR A 152 2.12 4.41 3.27
N VAL A 153 2.51 3.77 4.36
CA VAL A 153 1.69 3.59 5.58
C VAL A 153 2.45 4.22 6.75
N ALA A 154 1.73 4.61 7.82
CA ALA A 154 2.38 5.18 9.01
C ALA A 154 3.50 4.30 9.59
N ARG A 155 3.45 3.01 9.31
CA ARG A 155 4.45 2.02 9.71
C ARG A 155 5.79 2.16 8.95
N SER A 156 5.79 2.66 7.71
CA SER A 156 7.01 2.87 6.92
C SER A 156 7.86 4.04 7.41
N ASP A 157 7.24 5.00 8.12
CA ASP A 157 7.89 6.23 8.56
C ASP A 157 8.39 6.16 10.02
N VAL A 158 8.16 5.04 10.70
CA VAL A 158 8.62 4.86 12.09
C VAL A 158 10.05 4.35 12.09
N VAL A 159 10.94 5.05 12.80
CA VAL A 159 12.32 4.61 13.04
C VAL A 159 12.31 3.24 13.72
N LYS A 160 12.90 2.25 13.05
CA LYS A 160 12.93 0.88 13.55
C LYS A 160 13.95 0.76 14.67
N PRO A 161 13.67 -0.05 15.69
CA PRO A 161 14.58 -0.20 16.84
C PRO A 161 15.84 -1.02 16.53
N PHE A 162 15.96 -1.61 15.34
CA PHE A 162 17.13 -2.31 14.83
C PHE A 162 17.45 -1.83 13.41
N ASP A 163 18.68 -1.35 13.22
CA ASP A 163 19.24 -1.00 11.92
C ASP A 163 20.41 -1.94 11.60
N PRO A 164 20.33 -2.77 10.55
CA PRO A 164 21.42 -3.69 10.20
C PRO A 164 22.68 -2.96 9.74
N ARG A 165 22.60 -1.71 9.33
CA ARG A 165 23.73 -0.88 8.88
C ARG A 165 24.69 -0.53 10.02
N ASP A 166 24.19 -0.55 11.27
CA ASP A 166 24.99 -0.33 12.46
C ASP A 166 25.80 -1.59 12.85
N GLN A 167 25.60 -2.71 12.14
CA GLN A 167 26.27 -3.97 12.40
C GLN A 167 27.40 -4.22 11.40
N VAL A 168 28.46 -4.84 11.88
CA VAL A 168 29.54 -5.32 11.02
C VAL A 168 28.99 -6.40 10.07
N SER A 169 29.46 -6.38 8.82
CA SER A 169 29.07 -7.42 7.86
C SER A 169 29.50 -8.80 8.37
N PRO A 170 28.57 -9.75 8.48
CA PRO A 170 28.94 -11.09 8.91
C PRO A 170 29.88 -11.80 7.94
N LEU A 171 29.86 -11.44 6.66
CA LEU A 171 30.75 -11.99 5.63
C LEU A 171 32.21 -11.58 5.87
N SER A 172 32.46 -10.40 6.45
CA SER A 172 33.82 -9.96 6.79
C SER A 172 34.50 -10.80 7.91
N GLY A 173 33.68 -11.56 8.65
CA GLY A 173 34.16 -12.50 9.66
C GLY A 173 34.35 -13.92 9.14
N PHE A 174 34.18 -14.17 7.83
CA PHE A 174 34.21 -15.50 7.25
C PHE A 174 35.48 -16.27 7.62
N ARG A 175 36.64 -15.68 7.39
CA ARG A 175 37.95 -16.32 7.58
C ARG A 175 38.27 -16.67 9.05
N ALA A 176 37.68 -15.94 10.01
CA ALA A 176 37.88 -16.25 11.44
C ALA A 176 37.33 -17.63 11.83
N TYR A 177 36.37 -18.17 11.08
CA TYR A 177 35.86 -19.52 11.30
C TYR A 177 36.80 -20.60 10.79
N GLU A 178 37.74 -20.27 9.90
CA GLU A 178 38.70 -21.18 9.28
C GLU A 178 40.06 -21.17 10.02
N GLU A 179 40.23 -20.32 11.03
CA GLU A 179 41.42 -20.34 11.88
C GLU A 179 41.50 -21.65 12.68
N ASP A 180 42.71 -22.18 12.86
CA ASP A 180 42.95 -23.51 13.39
C ASP A 180 42.15 -23.88 14.64
N ASP A 181 42.04 -22.96 15.61
CA ASP A 181 41.33 -23.18 16.87
C ASP A 181 39.79 -23.13 16.68
N GLU A 182 39.29 -22.35 15.71
CA GLU A 182 37.87 -22.16 15.46
C GLU A 182 37.34 -23.15 14.41
N ALA A 183 38.17 -23.61 13.46
CA ALA A 183 37.76 -24.51 12.39
C ALA A 183 37.14 -25.80 12.93
N ASP A 184 37.77 -26.39 13.96
CA ASP A 184 37.29 -27.61 14.62
C ASP A 184 36.25 -27.38 15.71
N ARG A 185 36.04 -26.14 16.15
CA ARG A 185 35.14 -25.80 17.23
C ARG A 185 33.70 -25.94 16.79
N THR A 186 32.90 -26.65 17.59
CA THR A 186 31.45 -26.73 17.37
C THR A 186 30.79 -25.35 17.54
N GLN A 187 30.21 -24.81 16.47
CA GLN A 187 29.51 -23.55 16.46
C GLN A 187 28.06 -23.72 16.91
N LEU A 188 27.37 -24.70 16.34
CA LEU A 188 25.97 -24.98 16.66
C LEU A 188 25.61 -26.44 16.40
N THR A 189 24.57 -26.92 17.08
CA THR A 189 23.92 -28.21 16.82
C THR A 189 22.48 -28.03 16.41
N VAL A 190 22.04 -28.81 15.42
CA VAL A 190 20.72 -28.67 14.81
C VAL A 190 20.03 -30.02 14.76
N THR A 191 18.79 -30.10 15.24
CA THR A 191 17.97 -31.31 15.19
C THR A 191 16.81 -31.11 14.23
N GLY A 192 16.47 -32.13 13.45
CA GLY A 192 15.35 -32.06 12.51
C GLY A 192 15.67 -31.36 11.17
N LEU A 193 16.94 -31.09 10.89
CA LEU A 193 17.36 -30.55 9.60
C LEU A 193 17.47 -31.71 8.58
N PRO A 194 16.88 -31.60 7.38
CA PRO A 194 17.09 -32.57 6.31
C PRO A 194 18.57 -32.71 5.92
N GLN A 195 18.97 -33.88 5.42
CA GLN A 195 20.32 -34.10 4.97
C GLN A 195 20.73 -33.10 3.87
N GLY A 196 21.94 -32.54 3.95
CA GLY A 196 22.40 -31.48 3.04
C GLY A 196 21.73 -30.12 3.27
N GLY A 197 20.96 -29.97 4.36
CA GLY A 197 20.30 -28.71 4.71
C GLY A 197 21.31 -27.61 5.01
N PHE A 198 20.90 -26.39 4.69
CA PHE A 198 21.68 -25.17 4.88
C PHE A 198 21.10 -24.33 6.03
N VAL A 199 21.97 -23.92 6.95
CA VAL A 199 21.62 -23.02 8.05
C VAL A 199 22.12 -21.62 7.71
N ARG A 200 21.21 -20.70 7.40
CA ARG A 200 21.49 -19.31 7.04
C ARG A 200 21.85 -18.50 8.28
N VAL A 201 22.95 -17.79 8.24
CA VAL A 201 23.31 -16.77 9.23
C VAL A 201 22.75 -15.42 8.83
N ALA A 202 23.04 -14.99 7.59
CA ALA A 202 22.52 -13.73 7.04
C ALA A 202 22.50 -13.75 5.51
N THR A 203 21.60 -12.97 4.94
CA THR A 203 21.58 -12.66 3.51
C THR A 203 21.99 -11.20 3.32
N LEU A 204 22.98 -11.00 2.45
CA LEU A 204 23.62 -9.72 2.18
C LEU A 204 23.30 -9.32 0.75
N ASP A 205 22.74 -8.14 0.53
CA ASP A 205 22.24 -7.71 -0.77
C ASP A 205 22.84 -6.38 -1.26
N THR A 206 23.61 -5.72 -0.41
CA THR A 206 24.18 -4.40 -0.73
C THR A 206 25.70 -4.47 -0.80
N TYR A 207 26.27 -4.11 -1.94
CA TYR A 207 27.71 -4.04 -2.14
C TYR A 207 28.16 -2.59 -2.35
N ASP A 208 29.07 -2.11 -1.48
CA ASP A 208 29.59 -0.73 -1.55
C ASP A 208 30.96 -0.61 -2.27
N GLY A 209 31.48 -1.74 -2.78
CA GLY A 209 32.81 -1.82 -3.40
C GLY A 209 33.90 -2.27 -2.43
N VAL A 210 33.62 -2.29 -1.12
CA VAL A 210 34.52 -2.76 -0.05
C VAL A 210 33.97 -4.01 0.61
N VAL A 211 32.70 -3.99 0.99
CA VAL A 211 32.04 -5.12 1.65
C VAL A 211 30.61 -5.33 1.15
N TYR A 212 30.18 -6.59 1.14
CA TYR A 212 28.77 -6.95 1.08
C TYR A 212 28.16 -6.84 2.47
N ARG A 213 26.97 -6.25 2.59
CA ARG A 213 26.27 -6.07 3.88
C ARG A 213 24.77 -6.31 3.79
N VAL A 214 24.16 -6.45 4.95
CA VAL A 214 22.70 -6.59 5.09
C VAL A 214 22.06 -5.21 5.00
N GLY A 215 21.17 -5.01 4.04
CA GLY A 215 20.39 -3.79 3.86
C GLY A 215 21.10 -2.63 3.18
N GLY A 216 20.38 -1.96 2.28
CA GLY A 216 20.87 -0.80 1.53
C GLY A 216 20.76 0.51 2.27
N ALA A 217 21.60 1.50 1.88
CA ALA A 217 21.58 2.85 2.45
C ALA A 217 20.34 3.66 2.03
N ASP A 218 19.72 3.36 0.89
CA ASP A 218 18.82 4.27 0.19
C ASP A 218 17.33 3.96 0.40
N GLY A 219 16.96 2.97 1.23
CA GLY A 219 15.56 2.61 1.50
C GLY A 219 14.73 2.19 0.25
N SER A 220 15.38 2.12 -0.91
CA SER A 220 14.76 1.75 -2.20
C SER A 220 14.51 0.23 -2.31
N SER A 221 15.22 -0.56 -1.52
CA SER A 221 15.11 -2.02 -1.46
C SER A 221 14.28 -2.43 -0.23
N ALA A 222 13.52 -3.53 -0.36
CA ALA A 222 12.79 -4.14 0.75
C ALA A 222 13.75 -4.80 1.78
N SER A 223 15.01 -5.03 1.40
CA SER A 223 16.05 -5.58 2.25
C SER A 223 16.48 -4.60 3.34
N GLY A 224 16.97 -5.13 4.45
CA GLY A 224 17.32 -4.32 5.61
C GLY A 224 16.14 -3.81 6.42
N THR A 225 14.94 -4.28 6.09
CA THR A 225 13.71 -3.95 6.81
C THR A 225 13.42 -4.98 7.89
N PHE A 226 14.06 -4.83 9.02
CA PHE A 226 13.86 -5.71 10.19
C PHE A 226 12.61 -5.30 10.97
N GLU A 227 11.73 -6.25 11.17
CA GLU A 227 10.50 -6.08 11.93
C GLU A 227 10.46 -7.07 13.08
N ARG A 228 9.85 -6.67 14.20
CA ARG A 228 9.66 -7.58 15.33
C ARG A 228 8.59 -8.61 14.99
N VAL A 229 8.87 -9.90 15.21
CA VAL A 229 7.95 -11.01 14.98
C VAL A 229 7.25 -11.38 16.28
N PRO A 230 5.96 -11.11 16.45
CA PRO A 230 5.26 -11.38 17.70
C PRO A 230 4.91 -12.86 17.90
N THR A 231 4.45 -13.54 16.85
CA THR A 231 3.97 -14.93 16.90
C THR A 231 4.41 -15.74 15.70
N SER A 232 4.15 -15.25 14.50
CA SER A 232 4.48 -15.94 13.25
C SER A 232 4.63 -14.97 12.10
N VAL A 233 5.32 -15.41 11.08
CA VAL A 233 5.44 -14.77 9.76
C VAL A 233 4.51 -15.49 8.80
N ASP A 234 3.87 -14.78 7.92
CA ASP A 234 2.98 -15.38 6.91
C ASP A 234 3.80 -15.99 5.77
N VAL A 235 3.79 -17.32 5.68
CA VAL A 235 4.49 -18.10 4.64
C VAL A 235 3.52 -18.78 3.66
N ARG A 236 2.23 -18.43 3.66
CA ARG A 236 1.19 -19.09 2.83
C ARG A 236 1.44 -19.05 1.33
N GLY A 237 2.32 -18.20 0.85
CA GLY A 237 2.69 -18.10 -0.56
C GLY A 237 3.94 -18.89 -0.96
N VAL A 238 4.64 -19.47 0.01
CA VAL A 238 5.90 -20.21 -0.23
C VAL A 238 5.57 -21.66 -0.57
N ARG A 239 6.03 -22.12 -1.74
CA ARG A 239 5.97 -23.54 -2.11
C ARG A 239 7.21 -24.24 -1.58
N GLY A 240 7.05 -25.36 -0.91
CA GLY A 240 8.17 -26.10 -0.34
C GLY A 240 7.76 -27.05 0.77
N THR A 241 8.76 -27.61 1.42
CA THR A 241 8.59 -28.60 2.48
C THR A 241 8.59 -27.91 3.86
N PRO A 242 7.53 -28.05 4.67
CA PRO A 242 7.53 -27.54 6.04
C PRO A 242 8.47 -28.36 6.93
N VAL A 243 9.28 -27.67 7.70
CA VAL A 243 10.24 -28.28 8.62
C VAL A 243 10.12 -27.67 10.02
N ARG A 244 10.46 -28.49 11.01
CA ARG A 244 10.64 -28.02 12.39
C ARG A 244 12.03 -28.39 12.86
N VAL A 245 12.81 -27.37 13.19
CA VAL A 245 14.24 -27.48 13.47
C VAL A 245 14.54 -26.94 14.85
N GLY A 246 15.22 -27.73 15.69
CA GLY A 246 15.74 -27.29 16.98
C GLY A 246 17.21 -26.87 16.84
N VAL A 247 17.58 -25.69 17.32
CA VAL A 247 18.94 -25.16 17.26
C VAL A 247 19.48 -24.89 18.68
N THR A 248 20.71 -25.28 18.91
CA THR A 248 21.45 -24.95 20.11
C THR A 248 22.81 -24.35 19.72
N LEU A 249 23.05 -23.13 20.15
CA LEU A 249 24.33 -22.43 19.92
C LEU A 249 25.35 -22.86 20.96
N THR A 250 26.55 -23.23 20.51
CA THR A 250 27.65 -23.71 21.37
C THR A 250 28.86 -22.77 21.32
N GLY A 251 29.41 -22.53 20.12
CA GLY A 251 30.50 -21.59 19.88
C GLY A 251 30.05 -20.30 19.23
N TYR A 252 29.05 -20.39 18.40
CA TYR A 252 28.53 -19.24 17.63
C TYR A 252 28.06 -18.11 18.55
N SER A 253 28.47 -16.88 18.21
CA SER A 253 28.00 -15.66 18.86
C SER A 253 27.86 -14.52 17.85
N GLY A 254 26.87 -13.67 18.02
CA GLY A 254 26.64 -12.52 17.14
C GLY A 254 25.24 -11.98 17.22
N VAL A 255 24.96 -10.97 16.43
CA VAL A 255 23.63 -10.35 16.31
C VAL A 255 22.69 -11.19 15.43
N TRP A 256 23.25 -11.86 14.43
CA TRP A 256 22.50 -12.63 13.46
C TRP A 256 22.05 -13.96 14.06
N LEU A 257 20.75 -14.27 13.96
CA LEU A 257 20.21 -15.53 14.44
C LEU A 257 20.23 -16.57 13.31
N PRO A 258 20.96 -17.70 13.45
CA PRO A 258 20.92 -18.76 12.46
C PRO A 258 19.49 -19.26 12.21
N THR A 259 19.04 -19.27 10.94
CA THR A 259 17.71 -19.66 10.49
C THR A 259 17.76 -20.70 9.39
N VAL A 260 16.60 -21.30 9.05
CA VAL A 260 16.47 -22.29 8.00
C VAL A 260 15.29 -21.92 7.12
N GLY A 261 15.43 -21.92 5.80
CA GLY A 261 14.38 -21.65 4.86
C GLY A 261 13.65 -20.31 5.10
N ASP A 262 12.37 -20.27 4.78
CA ASP A 262 11.48 -19.15 5.06
C ASP A 262 10.81 -19.36 6.42
N LEU A 263 11.17 -18.51 7.37
CA LEU A 263 10.73 -18.63 8.76
C LEU A 263 9.22 -18.38 8.92
N GLU A 264 8.52 -19.36 9.49
CA GLU A 264 7.14 -19.21 9.95
C GLU A 264 7.08 -18.72 11.38
N SER A 265 7.87 -19.35 12.29
CA SER A 265 7.91 -18.95 13.69
C SER A 265 9.21 -19.36 14.37
N VAL A 266 9.60 -18.62 15.42
CA VAL A 266 10.71 -18.95 16.30
C VAL A 266 10.21 -19.02 17.74
N ARG A 267 10.70 -20.02 18.49
CA ARG A 267 10.37 -20.18 19.90
C ARG A 267 11.65 -20.42 20.69
N PHE A 268 12.08 -19.40 21.41
CA PHE A 268 13.23 -19.48 22.31
C PHE A 268 12.92 -20.28 23.56
N SER A 269 13.92 -20.93 24.14
CA SER A 269 13.83 -21.73 25.36
C SER A 269 15.03 -21.50 26.26
N GLY A 270 14.88 -21.78 27.58
CA GLY A 270 15.89 -21.53 28.60
C GLY A 270 15.72 -20.20 29.35
N GLU A 271 16.68 -19.85 30.19
CA GLU A 271 16.59 -18.70 31.12
C GLU A 271 16.51 -17.34 30.39
N ARG A 272 17.11 -17.22 29.21
CA ARG A 272 17.14 -15.99 28.42
C ARG A 272 16.01 -15.88 27.39
N ALA A 273 15.12 -16.87 27.30
CA ALA A 273 14.12 -16.99 26.27
C ALA A 273 13.23 -15.75 26.10
N ASP A 274 12.77 -15.14 27.20
CA ASP A 274 11.91 -13.95 27.16
C ASP A 274 12.67 -12.71 26.65
N ARG A 275 13.95 -12.57 27.03
CA ARG A 275 14.79 -11.48 26.54
C ARG A 275 15.06 -11.64 25.04
N GLU A 276 15.49 -12.84 24.61
CA GLU A 276 15.80 -13.15 23.22
C GLU A 276 14.57 -12.98 22.33
N ARG A 277 13.40 -13.47 22.78
CA ARG A 277 12.12 -13.29 22.09
C ARG A 277 11.76 -11.81 21.92
N THR A 278 11.93 -11.00 22.95
CA THR A 278 11.62 -9.56 22.91
C THR A 278 12.61 -8.79 22.03
N ALA A 279 13.85 -9.26 21.92
CA ALA A 279 14.90 -8.65 21.13
C ALA A 279 15.00 -9.19 19.69
N PHE A 280 14.17 -10.16 19.33
CA PHE A 280 14.19 -10.79 18.00
C PHE A 280 13.50 -9.93 16.95
N PHE A 281 14.20 -9.77 15.83
CA PHE A 281 13.74 -9.11 14.61
C PHE A 281 14.00 -10.00 13.40
N TYR A 282 13.18 -9.88 12.38
CA TYR A 282 13.28 -10.67 11.16
C TYR A 282 13.04 -9.81 9.93
N ASP A 283 13.89 -9.97 8.95
CA ASP A 283 13.69 -9.40 7.62
C ASP A 283 13.10 -10.48 6.70
N ARG A 284 11.85 -10.28 6.30
CA ARG A 284 11.12 -11.22 5.44
C ARG A 284 11.64 -11.23 3.99
N ALA A 285 12.23 -10.14 3.52
CA ALA A 285 12.71 -10.05 2.15
C ALA A 285 13.99 -10.87 1.95
N THR A 286 14.82 -10.96 3.00
CA THR A 286 16.11 -11.64 2.96
C THR A 286 16.14 -12.94 3.76
N GLY A 287 15.09 -13.26 4.52
CA GLY A 287 15.04 -14.43 5.37
C GLY A 287 16.02 -14.35 6.57
N THR A 288 16.50 -13.15 6.94
CA THR A 288 17.52 -12.96 7.94
C THR A 288 16.93 -12.64 9.31
N GLY A 289 17.31 -13.40 10.33
CA GLY A 289 16.97 -13.14 11.73
C GLY A 289 18.05 -12.35 12.47
N ALA A 290 17.65 -11.48 13.40
CA ALA A 290 18.57 -10.75 14.26
C ALA A 290 18.02 -10.64 15.69
N VAL A 291 18.91 -10.70 16.69
CA VAL A 291 18.59 -10.49 18.10
C VAL A 291 19.40 -9.31 18.62
N VAL A 292 18.73 -8.24 18.98
CA VAL A 292 19.38 -7.04 19.53
C VAL A 292 20.08 -7.37 20.85
N GLY A 293 21.36 -7.08 20.93
CA GLY A 293 22.21 -7.46 22.06
C GLY A 293 22.86 -8.83 21.90
N GLY A 294 22.65 -9.49 20.76
CA GLY A 294 23.33 -10.73 20.36
C GLY A 294 22.79 -12.01 21.00
N VAL A 295 23.12 -13.11 20.35
CA VAL A 295 22.98 -14.50 20.84
C VAL A 295 24.34 -15.09 21.06
N GLY A 296 24.44 -16.18 21.80
CA GLY A 296 25.69 -16.85 22.05
C GLY A 296 25.52 -18.23 22.72
N ALA A 297 26.59 -18.81 23.21
CA ALA A 297 26.61 -20.13 23.84
C ALA A 297 25.45 -20.29 24.83
N GLY A 298 24.76 -21.43 24.73
CA GLY A 298 23.58 -21.77 25.54
C GLY A 298 22.25 -21.21 25.07
N THR A 299 22.21 -20.37 24.02
CA THR A 299 20.95 -20.00 23.36
C THR A 299 20.33 -21.22 22.68
N ARG A 300 19.05 -21.47 22.96
CA ARG A 300 18.27 -22.58 22.37
C ARG A 300 16.96 -22.08 21.83
N TYR A 301 16.62 -22.54 20.63
CA TYR A 301 15.34 -22.18 20.01
C TYR A 301 14.87 -23.25 19.04
N THR A 302 13.57 -23.25 18.78
CA THR A 302 12.94 -24.08 17.75
C THR A 302 12.37 -23.19 16.67
N LEU A 303 12.66 -23.51 15.41
CA LEU A 303 12.14 -22.88 14.22
C LEU A 303 11.06 -23.75 13.60
N SER A 304 9.95 -23.14 13.16
CA SER A 304 9.08 -23.69 12.12
C SER A 304 9.33 -22.87 10.86
N ALA A 305 9.60 -23.53 9.76
CA ALA A 305 9.99 -22.88 8.50
C ALA A 305 9.51 -23.71 7.30
N VAL A 306 9.51 -23.12 6.12
CA VAL A 306 9.30 -23.80 4.85
C VAL A 306 10.61 -23.77 4.07
N LEU A 307 11.12 -24.94 3.67
CA LEU A 307 12.25 -25.05 2.74
C LEU A 307 11.69 -24.86 1.32
N PRO A 308 12.04 -23.77 0.60
CA PRO A 308 11.55 -23.56 -0.75
C PRO A 308 12.01 -24.64 -1.72
N ASP A 309 11.10 -25.03 -2.63
CA ASP A 309 11.44 -25.93 -3.70
C ASP A 309 12.51 -25.30 -4.60
N GLN A 310 13.55 -26.07 -4.94
CA GLN A 310 14.64 -25.63 -5.81
C GLN A 310 14.48 -26.25 -7.21
N PRO A 311 14.71 -25.49 -8.30
CA PRO A 311 14.69 -26.04 -9.65
C PRO A 311 15.88 -26.95 -9.92
N THR A 312 15.73 -27.86 -10.88
CA THR A 312 16.87 -28.60 -11.44
C THR A 312 17.76 -27.69 -12.30
N GLU A 313 19.00 -28.11 -12.61
CA GLU A 313 19.87 -27.36 -13.52
C GLU A 313 19.24 -27.16 -14.91
N GLU A 314 18.53 -28.14 -15.42
CA GLU A 314 17.81 -28.04 -16.70
C GLU A 314 16.70 -27.02 -16.69
N GLN A 315 15.95 -26.95 -15.57
CA GLN A 315 14.91 -25.96 -15.36
C GLN A 315 15.52 -24.56 -15.20
N LEU A 316 16.64 -24.47 -14.48
CA LEU A 316 17.34 -23.22 -14.26
C LEU A 316 17.99 -22.69 -15.55
N ALA A 317 18.46 -23.56 -16.44
CA ALA A 317 19.02 -23.16 -17.74
C ALA A 317 18.02 -22.33 -18.58
N SER A 318 16.72 -22.62 -18.44
CA SER A 318 15.65 -21.87 -19.12
C SER A 318 15.10 -20.69 -18.32
N ALA A 319 15.65 -20.43 -17.13
CA ALA A 319 15.16 -19.36 -16.25
C ALA A 319 15.47 -17.96 -16.81
N ARG A 320 14.56 -17.06 -16.60
CA ARG A 320 14.73 -15.62 -16.90
C ARG A 320 14.95 -14.84 -15.61
N PRO A 321 15.62 -13.69 -15.67
CA PRO A 321 15.73 -12.81 -14.53
C PRO A 321 14.36 -12.51 -13.90
N GLY A 322 14.32 -12.50 -12.57
CA GLY A 322 13.15 -12.08 -11.80
C GLY A 322 13.00 -10.57 -11.74
N ASP A 323 12.01 -10.12 -11.00
CA ASP A 323 11.66 -8.70 -10.84
C ASP A 323 12.01 -8.14 -9.43
N ALA A 324 12.71 -8.94 -8.62
CA ALA A 324 13.15 -8.48 -7.31
C ALA A 324 14.10 -7.29 -7.43
N THR A 325 13.89 -6.30 -6.58
CA THR A 325 14.77 -5.12 -6.53
C THR A 325 15.89 -5.35 -5.54
N VAL A 326 17.14 -5.37 -6.01
CA VAL A 326 18.35 -5.35 -5.20
C VAL A 326 19.12 -4.06 -5.44
N PRO A 327 19.83 -3.53 -4.42
CA PRO A 327 20.65 -2.35 -4.59
C PRO A 327 21.73 -2.55 -5.66
N THR A 328 21.88 -1.56 -6.53
CA THR A 328 22.95 -1.59 -7.54
C THR A 328 24.32 -1.47 -6.85
N PRO A 329 25.30 -2.35 -7.17
CA PRO A 329 26.66 -2.25 -6.65
C PRO A 329 27.29 -0.89 -6.95
N ARG A 330 28.00 -0.31 -5.98
CA ARG A 330 28.67 0.98 -6.20
C ARG A 330 29.93 0.88 -7.06
N SER A 331 30.54 -0.28 -7.09
CA SER A 331 31.74 -0.56 -7.87
C SER A 331 31.71 -2.02 -8.34
N VAL A 332 31.81 -2.22 -9.64
CA VAL A 332 31.92 -3.55 -10.26
C VAL A 332 33.28 -3.62 -10.96
N PRO A 333 34.15 -4.58 -10.60
CA PRO A 333 35.43 -4.78 -11.25
C PRO A 333 35.32 -5.11 -12.73
N ASP A 334 36.27 -4.67 -13.54
CA ASP A 334 36.27 -4.97 -15.00
C ASP A 334 36.32 -6.48 -15.26
N ALA A 335 37.05 -7.24 -14.44
CA ALA A 335 37.12 -8.71 -14.57
C ALA A 335 35.74 -9.40 -14.37
N VAL A 336 34.85 -8.82 -13.54
CA VAL A 336 33.46 -9.29 -13.40
C VAL A 336 32.69 -9.08 -14.68
N GLN A 337 32.81 -7.90 -15.29
CA GLN A 337 32.14 -7.57 -16.56
C GLN A 337 32.67 -8.45 -17.70
N ASP A 338 33.98 -8.73 -17.72
CA ASP A 338 34.60 -9.63 -18.69
C ASP A 338 34.08 -11.06 -18.52
N ALA A 339 33.98 -11.57 -17.28
CA ALA A 339 33.43 -12.88 -16.99
C ALA A 339 31.94 -12.99 -17.39
N ALA A 340 31.14 -11.96 -17.10
CA ALA A 340 29.74 -11.92 -17.51
C ALA A 340 29.60 -11.89 -19.05
N ARG A 341 30.40 -11.09 -19.76
CA ARG A 341 30.43 -11.05 -21.23
C ARG A 341 30.84 -12.40 -21.83
N ALA A 342 31.84 -13.06 -21.25
CA ALA A 342 32.29 -14.38 -21.72
C ALA A 342 31.22 -15.47 -21.51
N ALA A 343 30.46 -15.40 -20.44
CA ALA A 343 29.36 -16.32 -20.17
C ALA A 343 28.16 -16.06 -21.11
N GLY A 344 27.79 -14.79 -21.34
CA GLY A 344 26.68 -14.37 -22.19
C GLY A 344 26.99 -14.26 -23.68
N ALA A 345 28.23 -14.55 -24.12
CA ALA A 345 28.62 -14.47 -25.51
C ALA A 345 27.89 -15.51 -26.39
N GLY A 346 26.75 -15.19 -26.90
CA GLY A 346 25.97 -16.04 -27.79
C GLY A 346 24.46 -15.91 -27.68
N GLY A 347 23.93 -15.03 -26.89
CA GLY A 347 22.48 -14.87 -26.82
C GLY A 347 21.96 -13.94 -25.74
N THR A 348 20.69 -14.05 -25.45
CA THR A 348 20.01 -13.37 -24.35
C THR A 348 20.55 -13.84 -23.00
N ALA A 349 20.64 -12.92 -22.04
CA ALA A 349 20.94 -13.26 -20.65
C ALA A 349 19.81 -14.17 -20.10
N ASP A 350 20.10 -15.45 -20.02
CA ASP A 350 19.23 -16.51 -19.50
C ASP A 350 19.98 -17.36 -18.47
N GLY A 351 19.27 -18.33 -17.89
CA GLY A 351 19.86 -19.23 -16.92
C GLY A 351 21.07 -20.02 -17.44
N THR A 352 21.19 -20.24 -18.74
CA THR A 352 22.34 -20.90 -19.34
C THR A 352 23.62 -20.09 -19.17
N ALA A 353 23.56 -18.77 -19.38
CA ALA A 353 24.71 -17.88 -19.17
C ALA A 353 25.13 -17.86 -17.69
N LEU A 354 24.15 -17.83 -16.78
CA LEU A 354 24.40 -17.89 -15.35
C LEU A 354 25.10 -19.21 -14.97
N LEU A 355 24.55 -20.35 -15.37
CA LEU A 355 25.13 -21.66 -15.09
C LEU A 355 26.54 -21.81 -15.68
N LYS A 356 26.78 -21.30 -16.89
CA LYS A 356 28.10 -21.29 -17.52
C LYS A 356 29.13 -20.48 -16.70
N ALA A 357 28.71 -19.30 -16.21
CA ALA A 357 29.58 -18.48 -15.34
C ALA A 357 29.97 -19.22 -14.06
N LEU A 358 28.97 -19.83 -13.38
CA LEU A 358 29.22 -20.61 -12.16
C LEU A 358 30.08 -21.86 -12.44
N ALA A 359 29.84 -22.56 -13.54
CA ALA A 359 30.65 -23.71 -13.93
C ALA A 359 32.11 -23.29 -14.20
N THR A 360 32.34 -22.15 -14.82
CA THR A 360 33.69 -21.60 -15.05
C THR A 360 34.40 -21.35 -13.72
N LEU A 361 33.74 -20.66 -12.76
CA LEU A 361 34.31 -20.41 -11.44
C LEU A 361 34.68 -21.71 -10.72
N LYS A 362 33.79 -22.72 -10.77
CA LYS A 362 34.05 -24.05 -10.15
C LYS A 362 35.20 -24.80 -10.81
N GLN A 363 35.33 -24.73 -12.13
CA GLN A 363 36.32 -25.47 -12.88
C GLN A 363 37.72 -24.84 -12.77
N THR A 364 37.79 -23.51 -12.84
CA THR A 364 39.07 -22.79 -12.84
C THR A 364 39.57 -22.46 -11.43
N GLY A 365 38.65 -22.35 -10.48
CA GLY A 365 38.92 -21.91 -9.12
C GLY A 365 39.58 -22.98 -8.24
N TYR A 366 40.31 -22.51 -7.26
CA TYR A 366 40.92 -23.29 -6.15
C TYR A 366 40.59 -22.64 -4.81
N VAL A 367 40.26 -23.46 -3.82
CA VAL A 367 39.96 -22.97 -2.47
C VAL A 367 41.25 -22.86 -1.67
N SER A 368 41.46 -21.68 -1.08
CA SER A 368 42.47 -21.44 -0.05
C SER A 368 41.98 -20.34 0.89
N HIS A 369 41.97 -20.65 2.16
CA HIS A 369 41.63 -19.68 3.22
C HIS A 369 42.82 -18.81 3.60
N GLY A 370 44.05 -19.20 3.21
CA GLY A 370 45.27 -18.47 3.53
C GLY A 370 45.58 -18.44 5.02
N VAL A 371 45.17 -19.47 5.77
CA VAL A 371 45.42 -19.69 7.19
C VAL A 371 46.22 -21.00 7.39
N GLY A 372 46.95 -21.12 8.45
CA GLY A 372 47.78 -22.31 8.72
C GLY A 372 48.74 -22.61 7.58
N ASP A 373 48.74 -23.85 7.11
CA ASP A 373 49.58 -24.34 6.00
C ASP A 373 49.00 -24.10 4.59
N ASP A 374 47.84 -23.42 4.50
CA ASP A 374 47.22 -23.11 3.24
C ASP A 374 48.09 -22.14 2.41
N ARG A 375 47.99 -22.28 1.07
CA ARG A 375 48.58 -21.28 0.15
C ARG A 375 48.07 -19.87 0.48
N ALA A 376 49.00 -18.90 0.55
CA ALA A 376 48.65 -17.53 0.86
C ALA A 376 47.60 -16.99 -0.07
N SER A 377 46.48 -16.48 0.50
CA SER A 377 45.35 -15.86 -0.17
C SER A 377 44.93 -14.61 0.61
N ARG A 378 44.78 -13.48 -0.05
CA ARG A 378 44.31 -12.26 0.60
C ARG A 378 42.87 -12.41 1.10
N SER A 379 42.63 -11.93 2.32
CA SER A 379 41.30 -11.89 2.91
C SER A 379 40.43 -10.75 2.32
N GLY A 380 39.12 -10.83 2.59
CA GLY A 380 38.17 -9.82 2.20
C GLY A 380 37.65 -9.98 0.78
N HIS A 381 36.63 -9.23 0.48
CA HIS A 381 35.90 -9.29 -0.80
C HIS A 381 35.68 -7.91 -1.43
N GLY A 382 36.62 -6.99 -1.20
CA GLY A 382 36.61 -5.67 -1.86
C GLY A 382 36.78 -5.77 -3.38
N SER A 383 36.41 -4.73 -4.07
CA SER A 383 36.46 -4.64 -5.53
C SER A 383 37.85 -4.95 -6.11
N ASP A 384 38.90 -4.50 -5.44
CA ASP A 384 40.29 -4.79 -5.77
C ASP A 384 40.62 -6.27 -5.62
N ARG A 385 40.13 -6.92 -4.55
CA ARG A 385 40.34 -8.34 -4.32
C ARG A 385 39.59 -9.21 -5.31
N ILE A 386 38.35 -8.85 -5.65
CA ILE A 386 37.58 -9.58 -6.68
C ILE A 386 38.20 -9.40 -8.08
N GLN A 387 38.70 -8.21 -8.38
CA GLN A 387 39.48 -7.96 -9.61
C GLN A 387 40.73 -8.85 -9.67
N GLU A 388 41.51 -8.93 -8.59
CA GLU A 388 42.69 -9.80 -8.48
C GLU A 388 42.32 -11.28 -8.65
N LEU A 389 41.26 -11.75 -7.96
CA LEU A 389 40.81 -13.14 -8.04
C LEU A 389 40.53 -13.58 -9.47
N LEU A 390 39.72 -12.78 -10.20
CA LEU A 390 39.26 -13.15 -11.54
C LEU A 390 40.28 -12.89 -12.63
N ALA A 391 41.18 -11.91 -12.47
CA ALA A 391 42.21 -11.57 -13.45
C ALA A 391 43.48 -12.45 -13.31
N SER A 392 43.65 -13.18 -12.21
CA SER A 392 44.81 -14.03 -11.96
C SER A 392 44.83 -15.26 -12.86
N PRO A 393 45.98 -15.68 -13.40
CA PRO A 393 46.10 -16.91 -14.17
C PRO A 393 45.69 -18.16 -13.36
N LEU A 394 45.89 -18.13 -12.06
CA LEU A 394 45.46 -19.14 -11.10
C LEU A 394 44.46 -18.51 -10.14
N VAL A 395 43.20 -18.87 -10.29
CA VAL A 395 42.09 -18.31 -9.51
C VAL A 395 42.08 -18.97 -8.13
N VAL A 396 42.70 -18.34 -7.13
CA VAL A 396 42.80 -18.86 -5.74
C VAL A 396 42.07 -17.90 -4.79
N GLY A 397 41.11 -18.42 -4.05
CA GLY A 397 40.34 -17.64 -3.10
C GLY A 397 39.56 -18.53 -2.15
N ASP A 398 38.80 -17.90 -1.25
CA ASP A 398 37.87 -18.59 -0.37
C ASP A 398 36.41 -18.41 -0.81
N GLN A 399 35.50 -19.05 -0.09
CA GLN A 399 34.09 -19.10 -0.46
C GLN A 399 33.43 -17.72 -0.37
N GLU A 400 33.88 -16.81 0.54
CA GLU A 400 33.38 -15.45 0.59
C GLU A 400 33.61 -14.71 -0.73
N GLN A 401 34.77 -14.92 -1.33
CA GLN A 401 35.21 -14.26 -2.56
C GLN A 401 34.51 -14.83 -3.78
N TYR A 402 34.36 -16.15 -3.86
CA TYR A 402 33.61 -16.81 -4.94
C TYR A 402 32.14 -16.43 -4.92
N ALA A 403 31.54 -16.34 -3.72
CA ALA A 403 30.14 -15.94 -3.62
C ALA A 403 29.94 -14.47 -4.04
N VAL A 404 30.85 -13.57 -3.66
CA VAL A 404 30.78 -12.16 -4.08
C VAL A 404 31.00 -12.03 -5.59
N ALA A 405 32.01 -12.69 -6.16
CA ALA A 405 32.27 -12.69 -7.59
C ALA A 405 31.06 -13.21 -8.37
N ALA A 406 30.48 -14.34 -7.94
CA ALA A 406 29.30 -14.93 -8.57
C ALA A 406 28.06 -14.06 -8.48
N ALA A 407 27.82 -13.39 -7.35
CA ALA A 407 26.70 -12.48 -7.18
C ALA A 407 26.83 -11.26 -8.10
N LEU A 408 28.02 -10.67 -8.20
CA LEU A 408 28.28 -9.56 -9.13
C LEU A 408 28.15 -9.98 -10.60
N ILE A 409 28.66 -11.15 -10.98
CA ILE A 409 28.49 -11.70 -12.35
C ILE A 409 27.00 -11.93 -12.68
N ALA A 410 26.23 -12.49 -11.73
CA ALA A 410 24.80 -12.71 -11.92
C ALA A 410 24.06 -11.38 -12.12
N GLN A 411 24.43 -10.32 -11.37
CA GLN A 411 23.84 -8.98 -11.54
C GLN A 411 24.21 -8.35 -12.89
N GLU A 412 25.43 -8.50 -13.35
CA GLU A 412 25.86 -8.07 -14.70
C GLU A 412 25.12 -8.82 -15.83
N LEU A 413 24.73 -10.09 -15.59
CA LEU A 413 23.86 -10.87 -16.47
C LEU A 413 22.38 -10.47 -16.36
N GLY A 414 22.04 -9.49 -15.52
CA GLY A 414 20.70 -8.97 -15.33
C GLY A 414 19.84 -9.74 -14.32
N PHE A 415 20.37 -10.72 -13.61
CA PHE A 415 19.67 -11.43 -12.54
C PHE A 415 19.82 -10.68 -11.23
N PRO A 416 18.72 -10.34 -10.50
CA PRO A 416 18.85 -9.91 -9.12
C PRO A 416 19.56 -10.99 -8.30
N ALA A 417 20.66 -10.65 -7.65
CA ALA A 417 21.47 -11.59 -6.91
C ALA A 417 21.94 -11.03 -5.57
N ARG A 418 22.13 -11.93 -4.59
CA ARG A 418 22.55 -11.61 -3.22
C ARG A 418 23.45 -12.72 -2.67
N VAL A 419 24.28 -12.38 -1.71
CA VAL A 419 25.16 -13.34 -1.04
C VAL A 419 24.49 -13.85 0.23
N VAL A 420 24.63 -15.13 0.53
CA VAL A 420 24.12 -15.77 1.74
C VAL A 420 25.27 -16.45 2.49
N LEU A 421 25.48 -16.01 3.71
CA LEU A 421 26.42 -16.67 4.66
C LEU A 421 25.66 -17.68 5.51
N GLY A 422 26.25 -18.85 5.74
CA GLY A 422 25.66 -19.88 6.59
C GLY A 422 26.55 -21.05 6.82
N PHE A 423 25.96 -22.17 7.26
CA PHE A 423 26.66 -23.42 7.54
C PHE A 423 26.05 -24.57 6.71
N THR A 424 26.92 -25.47 6.23
CA THR A 424 26.53 -26.71 5.55
C THR A 424 27.30 -27.88 6.15
N ALA A 425 26.61 -28.91 6.62
CA ALA A 425 27.26 -30.08 7.20
C ALA A 425 28.05 -30.86 6.12
N GLY A 426 29.27 -31.28 6.51
CA GLY A 426 30.10 -32.15 5.69
C GLY A 426 31.05 -31.45 4.74
N GLY A 427 31.27 -30.14 4.86
CA GLY A 427 32.31 -29.40 4.14
C GLY A 427 32.31 -29.56 2.60
N ASP A 428 31.23 -30.06 2.01
CA ASP A 428 31.11 -30.25 0.56
C ASP A 428 31.02 -28.91 -0.18
N ALA A 429 32.14 -28.32 -0.37
CA ALA A 429 32.32 -27.10 -1.15
C ALA A 429 31.91 -27.26 -2.62
N GLY A 430 31.21 -28.28 -3.02
CA GLY A 430 30.92 -28.52 -4.44
C GLY A 430 29.55 -29.02 -4.83
N SER A 431 28.74 -29.54 -3.94
CA SER A 431 27.42 -30.08 -4.31
C SER A 431 26.29 -29.10 -4.00
N SER A 432 25.57 -28.66 -5.02
CA SER A 432 24.21 -28.17 -4.84
C SER A 432 23.37 -29.27 -4.19
N PRO A 433 22.45 -28.96 -3.25
CA PRO A 433 21.55 -29.98 -2.74
C PRO A 433 20.79 -30.59 -3.91
N ALA A 434 20.86 -31.90 -4.06
CA ALA A 434 20.19 -32.62 -5.15
C ALA A 434 18.67 -32.35 -5.01
N PRO A 435 17.98 -31.91 -6.08
CA PRO A 435 16.55 -31.73 -6.04
C PRO A 435 15.90 -33.11 -5.88
N GLY A 436 15.04 -33.25 -4.87
CA GLY A 436 14.19 -34.44 -4.76
C GLY A 436 14.77 -35.62 -3.97
N SER A 437 15.82 -35.48 -3.16
CA SER A 437 16.06 -36.45 -2.11
C SER A 437 14.89 -36.38 -1.13
N GLY A 438 13.94 -37.29 -1.36
CA GLY A 438 12.68 -37.35 -0.65
C GLY A 438 12.85 -37.24 0.85
N ALA A 439 11.77 -36.87 1.51
CA ALA A 439 11.63 -36.83 2.96
C ALA A 439 12.24 -38.07 3.61
N GLY A 440 13.58 -38.08 3.74
CA GLY A 440 14.29 -38.94 4.63
C GLY A 440 13.94 -38.43 6.02
N ASP A 441 13.42 -39.30 6.83
CA ASP A 441 13.11 -39.06 8.23
C ASP A 441 14.19 -38.16 8.84
N ALA A 442 13.75 -36.95 9.27
CA ALA A 442 14.58 -35.98 9.96
C ALA A 442 14.95 -36.51 11.36
N SER A 443 15.67 -37.61 11.41
CA SER A 443 16.03 -38.33 12.61
C SER A 443 17.52 -38.22 12.87
N GLY A 444 18.02 -37.01 13.12
CA GLY A 444 19.42 -36.87 13.51
C GLY A 444 19.72 -35.49 14.05
N THR A 445 20.74 -35.43 14.89
CA THR A 445 21.37 -34.19 15.30
C THR A 445 22.57 -33.96 14.39
N THR A 446 22.57 -32.82 13.70
CA THR A 446 23.71 -32.38 12.88
C THR A 446 24.53 -31.38 13.68
N THR A 447 25.84 -31.58 13.74
CA THR A 447 26.79 -30.67 14.41
C THR A 447 27.53 -29.90 13.34
N PHE A 448 27.57 -28.57 13.50
CA PHE A 448 28.28 -27.66 12.60
C PHE A 448 29.49 -27.09 13.32
N ARG A 449 30.64 -27.16 12.68
CA ARG A 449 31.93 -26.61 13.13
C ARG A 449 32.24 -25.29 12.42
N GLY A 450 33.34 -24.65 12.78
CA GLY A 450 33.82 -23.48 12.06
C GLY A 450 34.05 -23.77 10.58
N SER A 451 34.75 -24.87 10.26
CA SER A 451 35.00 -25.30 8.87
C SER A 451 33.79 -25.69 8.03
N ASP A 452 32.60 -25.75 8.65
CA ASP A 452 31.32 -25.92 7.92
C ASP A 452 30.70 -24.58 7.45
N VAL A 453 31.36 -23.45 7.76
CA VAL A 453 30.92 -22.15 7.26
C VAL A 453 31.05 -22.08 5.74
N THR A 454 30.09 -21.49 5.10
CA THR A 454 30.11 -21.34 3.64
C THR A 454 29.34 -20.08 3.21
N ALA A 455 29.76 -19.50 2.09
CA ALA A 455 29.03 -18.43 1.42
C ALA A 455 28.48 -18.94 0.09
N ARG A 456 27.21 -18.66 -0.18
CA ARG A 456 26.48 -19.02 -1.40
C ARG A 456 25.84 -17.78 -2.01
N ILE A 457 25.23 -17.93 -3.17
CA ILE A 457 24.39 -16.88 -3.75
C ILE A 457 22.94 -17.31 -3.82
N GLU A 458 22.05 -16.36 -3.74
CA GLU A 458 20.65 -16.50 -4.15
C GLU A 458 20.41 -15.58 -5.35
N VAL A 459 19.72 -16.12 -6.35
CA VAL A 459 19.40 -15.43 -7.60
C VAL A 459 17.90 -15.45 -7.80
N ASP A 460 17.30 -14.28 -8.05
CA ASP A 460 15.86 -14.20 -8.31
C ASP A 460 15.55 -14.50 -9.77
N THR A 461 14.62 -15.42 -9.97
CA THR A 461 14.15 -15.88 -11.26
C THR A 461 12.65 -15.67 -11.42
N ALA A 462 12.21 -15.33 -12.62
CA ALA A 462 10.80 -15.07 -12.92
C ALA A 462 9.88 -16.29 -12.68
N GLN A 463 10.44 -17.51 -12.77
CA GLN A 463 9.67 -18.74 -12.67
C GLN A 463 9.66 -19.34 -11.25
N TRP A 464 10.78 -19.22 -10.52
CA TRP A 464 11.03 -19.92 -9.27
C TRP A 464 11.22 -18.99 -8.06
N GLY A 465 11.29 -17.65 -8.29
CA GLY A 465 11.72 -16.71 -7.26
C GLY A 465 13.19 -16.88 -6.90
N TRP A 466 13.51 -16.73 -5.63
CA TRP A 466 14.89 -16.85 -5.14
C TRP A 466 15.38 -18.31 -5.14
N VAL A 467 16.41 -18.58 -5.93
CA VAL A 467 17.06 -19.89 -6.08
C VAL A 467 18.45 -19.82 -5.46
N THR A 468 18.78 -20.78 -4.60
CA THR A 468 20.10 -20.86 -3.95
C THR A 468 21.08 -21.62 -4.83
N LEU A 469 22.24 -21.02 -5.10
CA LEU A 469 23.30 -21.60 -5.95
C LEU A 469 24.62 -21.58 -5.20
N ASN A 470 25.38 -22.67 -5.32
CA ASN A 470 26.72 -22.78 -4.77
C ASN A 470 27.76 -22.46 -5.86
N PRO A 471 28.49 -21.34 -5.79
CA PRO A 471 29.53 -20.97 -6.76
C PRO A 471 30.91 -21.55 -6.44
N ASN A 472 31.07 -22.20 -5.28
CA ASN A 472 32.38 -22.59 -4.75
C ASN A 472 33.02 -23.73 -5.52
N PRO A 473 34.33 -23.66 -5.83
CA PRO A 473 35.08 -24.77 -6.36
C PRO A 473 35.16 -25.94 -5.35
N ALA A 474 35.34 -27.14 -5.85
CA ALA A 474 35.69 -28.26 -4.98
C ALA A 474 37.10 -28.06 -4.42
N VAL A 475 37.30 -28.50 -3.18
CA VAL A 475 38.64 -28.49 -2.56
C VAL A 475 39.54 -29.48 -3.32
N ARG A 476 40.63 -28.97 -3.85
CA ARG A 476 41.60 -29.76 -4.64
C ARG A 476 42.99 -29.14 -4.50
N ALA A 477 44.03 -29.97 -4.73
CA ALA A 477 45.43 -29.49 -4.64
C ALA A 477 45.65 -28.31 -5.61
N ILE A 478 46.21 -27.25 -5.11
CA ILE A 478 46.55 -26.06 -5.88
C ILE A 478 47.90 -26.36 -6.59
N PRO A 479 47.97 -26.18 -7.91
CA PRO A 479 49.22 -26.38 -8.65
C PRO A 479 50.33 -25.46 -8.14
N ASP A 480 51.54 -25.99 -8.08
CA ASP A 480 52.69 -25.15 -7.77
C ASP A 480 52.86 -24.09 -8.86
N GLU A 481 53.17 -22.89 -8.47
CA GLU A 481 53.48 -21.81 -9.40
C GLU A 481 54.76 -22.20 -10.18
N GLN A 482 54.62 -22.49 -11.49
CA GLN A 482 55.78 -22.71 -12.30
C GLN A 482 56.59 -21.41 -12.27
N GLU A 483 57.79 -21.46 -11.61
CA GLU A 483 58.75 -20.38 -11.68
C GLU A 483 58.90 -19.99 -13.16
N GLN A 484 58.33 -18.88 -13.56
CA GLN A 484 58.61 -18.29 -14.85
C GLN A 484 60.10 -18.05 -14.86
N THR A 485 60.86 -18.85 -15.58
CA THR A 485 62.27 -18.63 -15.83
C THR A 485 62.45 -17.19 -16.20
N PRO A 486 63.22 -16.40 -15.41
CA PRO A 486 63.33 -14.95 -15.68
C PRO A 486 63.86 -14.79 -17.07
N LYS A 487 63.07 -14.20 -17.98
CA LYS A 487 63.57 -13.74 -19.26
C LYS A 487 64.72 -12.77 -18.93
N PRO A 488 65.97 -13.03 -19.42
CA PRO A 488 67.05 -12.11 -19.18
C PRO A 488 66.64 -10.76 -19.77
N VAL A 489 66.36 -9.83 -18.88
CA VAL A 489 66.15 -8.44 -19.24
C VAL A 489 67.49 -7.91 -19.66
N THR A 490 67.67 -7.66 -20.97
CA THR A 490 68.81 -6.90 -21.49
C THR A 490 68.90 -5.61 -20.70
N ARG A 491 69.99 -5.48 -19.86
CA ARG A 491 70.17 -4.26 -19.09
C ARG A 491 70.10 -3.06 -20.03
N PRO A 492 69.25 -2.09 -19.79
CA PRO A 492 69.33 -0.82 -20.47
C PRO A 492 70.71 -0.20 -20.15
N GLU A 493 71.37 0.32 -21.16
CA GLU A 493 72.58 1.11 -21.03
C GLU A 493 72.35 2.18 -19.95
N THR A 494 73.34 2.30 -19.03
CA THR A 494 73.26 3.21 -17.87
C THR A 494 73.14 4.66 -18.37
N VAL A 495 71.95 5.18 -18.37
CA VAL A 495 71.73 6.61 -18.53
C VAL A 495 72.16 7.26 -17.20
N VAL A 496 73.17 8.12 -17.31
CA VAL A 496 73.67 8.95 -16.19
C VAL A 496 72.48 9.72 -15.62
N PRO A 497 72.16 9.62 -14.31
CA PRO A 497 71.05 10.37 -13.76
C PRO A 497 71.36 11.88 -13.86
N PRO A 498 70.37 12.69 -14.21
CA PRO A 498 70.49 14.14 -14.15
C PRO A 498 70.74 14.55 -12.67
N PRO A 499 71.44 15.70 -12.46
CA PRO A 499 71.72 16.18 -11.10
C PRO A 499 70.39 16.42 -10.35
N PRO A 500 70.39 16.22 -9.01
CA PRO A 500 69.16 16.41 -8.21
C PRO A 500 68.63 17.84 -8.40
N ALA A 501 67.42 17.96 -8.81
CA ALA A 501 66.68 19.21 -8.78
C ALA A 501 66.51 19.62 -7.31
N ASP A 502 66.77 20.87 -7.00
CA ASP A 502 66.52 21.46 -5.70
C ASP A 502 65.10 21.15 -5.27
N GLN A 503 64.96 20.56 -4.10
CA GLN A 503 63.69 20.37 -3.46
C GLN A 503 63.10 21.74 -3.12
N GLN A 504 62.27 22.26 -4.01
CA GLN A 504 61.35 23.28 -3.61
C GLN A 504 60.30 22.64 -2.72
N ASP A 505 60.15 23.17 -1.52
CA ASP A 505 59.09 22.86 -0.58
C ASP A 505 57.76 22.87 -1.33
N GLN A 506 57.23 21.69 -1.63
CA GLN A 506 55.88 21.57 -2.07
C GLN A 506 54.98 21.76 -0.85
N ASP A 507 54.49 22.98 -0.72
CA ASP A 507 53.32 23.24 0.11
C ASP A 507 52.30 22.13 -0.09
N GLN A 508 51.90 21.56 1.02
CA GLN A 508 50.82 20.57 1.08
C GLN A 508 49.56 21.18 0.43
N GLN A 509 49.38 20.94 -0.86
CA GLN A 509 48.12 21.22 -1.52
C GLN A 509 47.12 20.22 -0.96
N THR A 510 46.28 20.71 -0.07
CA THR A 510 45.01 20.05 0.30
C THR A 510 44.29 19.61 -0.97
N PRO A 511 43.90 18.32 -1.11
CA PRO A 511 43.15 17.89 -2.29
C PRO A 511 41.93 18.78 -2.46
N PRO A 512 41.59 19.21 -3.70
CA PRO A 512 40.40 19.99 -3.90
C PRO A 512 39.20 19.20 -3.41
N GLN A 513 38.53 19.73 -2.39
CA GLN A 513 37.20 19.27 -2.00
C GLN A 513 36.31 19.51 -3.22
N THR A 514 35.98 18.44 -3.91
CA THR A 514 34.93 18.48 -4.92
C THR A 514 33.64 18.77 -4.14
N ASP A 515 33.25 20.04 -4.15
CA ASP A 515 31.92 20.44 -3.73
C ASP A 515 30.93 19.66 -4.61
N ARG A 516 30.50 18.49 -4.11
CA ARG A 516 29.29 17.86 -4.60
C ARG A 516 28.18 18.85 -4.29
N LYS A 517 27.77 19.64 -5.28
CA LYS A 517 26.50 20.32 -5.24
C LYS A 517 25.46 19.28 -4.83
N ALA A 518 25.01 19.37 -3.59
CA ALA A 518 23.83 18.64 -3.14
C ALA A 518 22.72 18.96 -4.14
N PRO A 519 21.94 17.97 -4.59
CA PRO A 519 20.81 18.24 -5.44
C PRO A 519 19.94 19.31 -4.75
N PRO A 520 19.37 20.26 -5.50
CA PRO A 520 18.63 21.36 -4.91
C PRO A 520 17.52 20.77 -4.04
N THR A 521 17.65 20.95 -2.72
CA THR A 521 16.62 20.58 -1.77
C THR A 521 15.39 21.40 -2.09
N GLN A 522 14.36 20.73 -2.56
CA GLN A 522 13.07 21.40 -2.82
C GLN A 522 12.63 22.08 -1.51
N PRO A 523 12.17 23.33 -1.56
CA PRO A 523 11.78 24.03 -0.35
C PRO A 523 10.66 23.27 0.34
N PHE A 524 10.77 23.12 1.65
CA PHE A 524 9.86 22.34 2.51
C PHE A 524 8.37 22.61 2.24
N TRP A 525 8.01 23.89 1.97
CA TRP A 525 6.64 24.26 1.64
C TRP A 525 6.13 23.61 0.34
N LEU A 526 7.00 23.33 -0.63
CA LEU A 526 6.65 22.69 -1.90
C LEU A 526 6.37 21.20 -1.71
N THR A 527 7.15 20.51 -0.88
CA THR A 527 6.91 19.10 -0.52
C THR A 527 5.62 18.95 0.26
N VAL A 528 5.35 19.85 1.20
CA VAL A 528 4.08 19.88 1.94
C VAL A 528 2.91 20.19 1.00
N LEU A 529 3.06 21.15 0.09
CA LEU A 529 2.02 21.49 -0.89
C LEU A 529 1.69 20.30 -1.79
N LEU A 530 2.69 19.62 -2.32
CA LEU A 530 2.50 18.44 -3.19
C LEU A 530 1.91 17.25 -2.44
N ALA A 531 2.22 17.09 -1.15
CA ALA A 531 1.63 16.05 -0.30
C ALA A 531 0.15 16.33 0.04
N VAL A 532 -0.22 17.60 0.29
CA VAL A 532 -1.58 18.00 0.70
C VAL A 532 -2.51 18.23 -0.49
N LEU A 533 -1.99 18.67 -1.65
CA LEU A 533 -2.79 19.01 -2.83
C LEU A 533 -3.71 17.88 -3.32
N PRO A 534 -3.28 16.61 -3.45
CA PRO A 534 -4.16 15.51 -3.89
C PRO A 534 -5.29 15.25 -2.90
N TRP A 535 -5.04 15.38 -1.60
CA TRP A 535 -6.06 15.25 -0.57
C TRP A 535 -7.07 16.40 -0.61
N ALA A 536 -6.60 17.62 -0.78
CA ALA A 536 -7.45 18.80 -0.94
C ALA A 536 -8.33 18.70 -2.19
N LEU A 537 -7.77 18.25 -3.31
CA LEU A 537 -8.52 18.00 -4.56
C LEU A 537 -9.53 16.87 -4.40
N GLY A 538 -9.18 15.78 -3.68
CA GLY A 538 -10.09 14.68 -3.37
C GLY A 538 -11.29 15.17 -2.54
N VAL A 539 -11.05 15.93 -1.48
CA VAL A 539 -12.11 16.53 -0.66
C VAL A 539 -12.97 17.49 -1.47
N LEU A 540 -12.35 18.31 -2.32
CA LEU A 540 -13.08 19.24 -3.20
C LEU A 540 -13.96 18.49 -4.21
N ALA A 541 -13.45 17.39 -4.77
CA ALA A 541 -14.23 16.53 -5.68
C ALA A 541 -15.44 15.91 -4.97
N VAL A 542 -15.28 15.41 -3.76
CA VAL A 542 -16.39 14.88 -2.95
C VAL A 542 -17.44 15.96 -2.66
N ILE A 543 -17.00 17.16 -2.29
CA ILE A 543 -17.89 18.29 -2.07
C ILE A 543 -18.61 18.66 -3.38
N ALA A 544 -17.92 18.70 -4.50
CA ALA A 544 -18.51 18.99 -5.81
C ALA A 544 -19.57 17.95 -6.20
N VAL A 545 -19.31 16.66 -6.03
CA VAL A 545 -20.27 15.58 -6.27
C VAL A 545 -21.48 15.69 -5.33
N ALA A 546 -21.27 15.99 -4.06
CA ALA A 546 -22.36 16.19 -3.10
C ALA A 546 -23.23 17.40 -3.43
N LEU A 547 -22.65 18.48 -3.98
CA LEU A 547 -23.34 19.70 -4.36
C LEU A 547 -23.95 19.63 -5.79
N ALA A 548 -23.47 18.73 -6.64
CA ALA A 548 -23.90 18.60 -8.02
C ALA A 548 -25.44 18.49 -8.20
N PRO A 549 -26.20 17.68 -7.42
CA PRO A 549 -27.64 17.60 -7.54
C PRO A 549 -28.35 18.92 -7.22
N PHE A 550 -27.81 19.69 -6.26
CA PHE A 550 -28.34 21.00 -5.90
C PHE A 550 -28.05 22.04 -6.99
N ALA A 551 -26.84 22.04 -7.51
CA ALA A 551 -26.44 22.87 -8.63
C ALA A 551 -27.30 22.59 -9.88
N LEU A 552 -27.56 21.30 -10.17
CA LEU A 552 -28.43 20.90 -11.30
C LEU A 552 -29.84 21.42 -11.15
N VAL A 553 -30.44 21.42 -9.96
CA VAL A 553 -31.79 21.98 -9.71
C VAL A 553 -31.78 23.47 -9.97
N VAL A 554 -30.80 24.22 -9.44
CA VAL A 554 -30.68 25.65 -9.66
C VAL A 554 -30.47 25.96 -11.15
N LEU A 555 -29.60 25.21 -11.83
CA LEU A 555 -29.31 25.36 -13.25
C LEU A 555 -30.57 25.13 -14.08
N ARG A 556 -31.34 24.05 -13.82
CA ARG A 556 -32.60 23.77 -14.52
C ARG A 556 -33.62 24.91 -14.37
N LYS A 557 -33.75 25.48 -13.16
CA LYS A 557 -34.62 26.63 -12.91
C LYS A 557 -34.17 27.86 -13.71
N ARG A 558 -32.84 28.17 -13.69
CA ARG A 558 -32.26 29.29 -14.45
C ARG A 558 -32.49 29.14 -15.96
N VAL A 559 -32.25 27.93 -16.51
CA VAL A 559 -32.44 27.65 -17.94
C VAL A 559 -33.92 27.79 -18.31
N ARG A 560 -34.87 27.26 -17.49
CA ARG A 560 -36.30 27.40 -17.69
C ARG A 560 -36.72 28.86 -17.70
N ARG A 561 -36.29 29.65 -16.72
CA ARG A 561 -36.57 31.09 -16.64
C ARG A 561 -36.02 31.84 -17.86
N ARG A 562 -34.76 31.54 -18.29
CA ARG A 562 -34.19 32.16 -19.50
C ARG A 562 -34.95 31.81 -20.75
N ARG A 563 -35.44 30.57 -20.93
CA ARG A 563 -36.26 30.15 -22.07
C ARG A 563 -37.60 30.90 -22.10
N ARG A 564 -38.28 31.03 -20.95
CA ARG A 564 -39.53 31.76 -20.83
C ARG A 564 -39.35 33.25 -21.16
N ARG A 565 -38.30 33.87 -20.69
CA ARG A 565 -38.01 35.29 -20.89
C ARG A 565 -37.57 35.62 -22.31
N ARG A 566 -36.95 34.67 -23.00
CA ARG A 566 -36.46 34.83 -24.39
C ARG A 566 -37.36 34.22 -25.45
N ALA A 567 -38.60 33.84 -25.14
CA ALA A 567 -39.51 33.35 -26.11
C ALA A 567 -39.81 34.44 -27.16
N SER A 568 -39.89 34.07 -28.45
CA SER A 568 -40.12 35.01 -29.56
C SER A 568 -41.51 35.62 -29.55
N ASP A 569 -42.50 34.87 -29.08
CA ASP A 569 -43.89 35.33 -28.99
C ASP A 569 -44.13 36.10 -27.68
N PRO A 570 -44.57 37.38 -27.73
CA PRO A 570 -44.88 38.17 -26.55
C PRO A 570 -45.93 37.54 -25.62
N ARG A 571 -46.95 36.85 -26.20
CA ARG A 571 -47.95 36.14 -25.40
C ARG A 571 -47.31 35.02 -24.55
N VAL A 572 -46.46 34.23 -25.17
CA VAL A 572 -45.71 33.17 -24.47
C VAL A 572 -44.81 33.75 -23.39
N ARG A 573 -44.19 34.90 -23.63
CA ARG A 573 -43.35 35.62 -22.63
C ARG A 573 -44.18 36.07 -21.41
N ILE A 574 -45.38 36.64 -21.63
CA ILE A 574 -46.30 37.10 -20.57
C ILE A 574 -46.77 35.89 -19.73
N VAL A 575 -47.24 34.83 -20.37
CA VAL A 575 -47.65 33.60 -19.68
C VAL A 575 -46.46 32.99 -18.93
N GLY A 576 -45.25 33.00 -19.52
CA GLY A 576 -44.04 32.58 -18.91
C GLY A 576 -43.64 33.34 -17.64
N ALA A 577 -43.90 34.65 -17.60
CA ALA A 577 -43.71 35.51 -16.44
C ALA A 577 -44.66 35.14 -15.28
N TRP A 578 -45.96 34.92 -15.62
CA TRP A 578 -46.93 34.41 -14.64
C TRP A 578 -46.55 33.05 -14.09
N ASP A 579 -46.13 32.12 -14.93
CA ASP A 579 -45.67 30.79 -14.53
C ASP A 579 -44.45 30.87 -13.62
N GLU A 580 -43.53 31.83 -13.82
CA GLU A 580 -42.37 32.04 -12.95
C GLU A 580 -42.78 32.54 -11.56
N TYR A 581 -43.79 33.44 -11.48
CA TYR A 581 -44.35 33.86 -10.20
C TYR A 581 -45.02 32.71 -9.45
N ARG A 582 -45.82 31.90 -10.14
CA ARG A 582 -46.49 30.72 -9.59
C ARG A 582 -45.46 29.70 -9.08
N ASP A 583 -44.39 29.45 -9.84
CA ASP A 583 -43.31 28.57 -9.44
C ASP A 583 -42.57 29.09 -8.21
N ALA A 584 -42.42 30.41 -8.11
CA ALA A 584 -41.84 31.07 -6.93
C ALA A 584 -42.69 30.91 -5.67
N LEU A 585 -44.02 30.93 -5.77
CA LEU A 585 -44.93 30.63 -4.67
C LEU A 585 -44.79 29.16 -4.19
N LEU A 586 -44.81 28.19 -5.15
CA LEU A 586 -44.68 26.76 -4.87
C LEU A 586 -43.35 26.45 -4.16
N ASP A 587 -42.25 27.02 -4.62
CA ASP A 587 -40.93 26.81 -4.02
C ASP A 587 -40.82 27.36 -2.61
N ARG A 588 -41.59 28.38 -2.28
CA ARG A 588 -41.69 28.98 -0.94
C ARG A 588 -42.67 28.26 -0.02
N GLY A 589 -43.42 27.29 -0.56
CA GLY A 589 -44.29 26.41 0.23
C GLY A 589 -45.74 26.86 0.28
N HIS A 590 -46.13 27.86 -0.52
CA HIS A 590 -47.54 28.20 -0.66
C HIS A 590 -48.26 27.07 -1.37
N ASP A 591 -49.49 26.79 -0.96
CA ASP A 591 -50.33 25.78 -1.62
C ASP A 591 -51.02 26.45 -2.80
N VAL A 592 -50.67 26.04 -4.01
CA VAL A 592 -51.24 26.50 -5.25
C VAL A 592 -51.93 25.32 -5.93
N PRO A 593 -53.29 25.23 -5.79
CA PRO A 593 -54.05 24.15 -6.42
C PRO A 593 -53.90 24.16 -7.95
N ARG A 594 -53.79 22.98 -8.54
CA ARG A 594 -53.58 22.86 -10.01
C ARG A 594 -54.76 23.34 -10.86
N ALA A 595 -55.96 23.24 -10.31
CA ALA A 595 -57.20 23.64 -10.97
C ALA A 595 -57.56 25.12 -10.71
N ALA A 596 -56.76 25.81 -9.84
CA ALA A 596 -57.06 27.20 -9.54
C ALA A 596 -56.79 28.11 -10.74
N THR A 597 -57.70 29.01 -10.97
CA THR A 597 -57.55 30.08 -11.95
C THR A 597 -56.49 31.08 -11.55
N ARG A 598 -55.98 31.87 -12.47
CA ARG A 598 -54.94 32.88 -12.14
C ARG A 598 -55.43 33.88 -11.08
N ARG A 599 -56.70 34.23 -11.10
CA ARG A 599 -57.31 35.12 -10.09
C ARG A 599 -57.39 34.48 -8.71
N GLU A 600 -57.75 33.22 -8.61
CA GLU A 600 -57.76 32.49 -7.32
C GLU A 600 -56.37 32.35 -6.76
N VAL A 601 -55.36 32.06 -7.62
CA VAL A 601 -53.94 32.01 -7.16
C VAL A 601 -53.49 33.38 -6.71
N ALA A 602 -53.86 34.45 -7.39
CA ALA A 602 -53.52 35.82 -7.01
C ALA A 602 -54.18 36.24 -5.71
N ALA A 603 -55.46 35.88 -5.49
CA ALA A 603 -56.18 36.17 -4.24
C ALA A 603 -55.61 35.42 -3.01
N ALA A 604 -55.04 34.23 -3.22
CA ALA A 604 -54.40 33.43 -2.17
C ALA A 604 -52.91 33.79 -1.96
N ALA A 605 -52.31 34.59 -2.83
CA ALA A 605 -50.92 34.98 -2.78
C ALA A 605 -50.69 36.10 -1.74
N PRO A 606 -49.57 36.11 -1.01
CA PRO A 606 -49.24 37.22 -0.10
C PRO A 606 -48.84 38.47 -0.93
N GLY A 607 -49.46 39.62 -0.61
CA GLY A 607 -49.16 40.95 -1.16
C GLY A 607 -50.01 41.31 -2.40
N ASP A 608 -50.20 42.63 -2.62
CA ASP A 608 -51.17 43.17 -3.60
C ASP A 608 -50.74 43.10 -5.06
N GLY A 609 -49.49 42.75 -5.35
CA GLY A 609 -48.98 42.73 -6.76
C GLY A 609 -49.45 41.55 -7.62
N ALA A 610 -50.00 40.52 -7.02
CA ALA A 610 -50.38 39.28 -7.72
C ALA A 610 -51.61 39.45 -8.63
N SER A 611 -52.58 40.29 -8.21
CA SER A 611 -53.81 40.56 -8.95
C SER A 611 -53.54 41.24 -10.29
N GLY A 612 -52.62 42.19 -10.33
CA GLY A 612 -52.18 42.88 -11.55
C GLY A 612 -51.51 41.92 -12.55
N LEU A 613 -50.64 41.01 -12.04
CA LEU A 613 -49.99 39.99 -12.86
C LEU A 613 -50.99 38.99 -13.47
N ALA A 614 -51.99 38.57 -12.66
CA ALA A 614 -53.05 37.67 -13.14
C ALA A 614 -53.91 38.33 -14.25
N ALA A 615 -54.31 39.58 -14.05
CA ALA A 615 -55.09 40.32 -15.01
C ALA A 615 -54.33 40.56 -16.32
N LEU A 616 -53.04 40.89 -16.28
CA LEU A 616 -52.23 41.05 -17.50
C LEU A 616 -52.05 39.70 -18.23
N ALA A 617 -51.84 38.61 -17.51
CA ALA A 617 -51.71 37.28 -18.10
C ALA A 617 -53.02 36.80 -18.71
N ASP A 618 -54.19 37.06 -18.08
CA ASP A 618 -55.52 36.73 -18.62
C ASP A 618 -55.81 37.56 -19.84
N ARG A 619 -55.53 38.88 -19.86
CA ARG A 619 -55.68 39.75 -21.01
C ARG A 619 -54.83 39.31 -22.20
N ALA A 620 -53.62 38.87 -21.98
CA ALA A 620 -52.73 38.36 -23.04
C ALA A 620 -53.25 37.07 -23.68
N VAL A 621 -53.97 36.21 -22.92
CA VAL A 621 -54.50 34.93 -23.41
C VAL A 621 -55.83 35.05 -24.01
N PHE A 622 -56.75 35.85 -23.40
CA PHE A 622 -58.19 35.94 -23.77
C PHE A 622 -58.61 37.28 -24.37
N GLY A 623 -57.72 38.26 -24.31
CA GLY A 623 -58.04 39.59 -24.85
C GLY A 623 -58.01 39.66 -26.39
N PRO A 624 -58.79 40.59 -27.01
CA PRO A 624 -58.83 40.70 -28.45
C PRO A 624 -57.57 41.33 -29.08
N SER A 625 -56.77 42.05 -28.28
CA SER A 625 -55.58 42.75 -28.76
C SER A 625 -54.33 41.87 -28.77
N ALA A 626 -53.49 42.02 -29.79
CA ALA A 626 -52.19 41.34 -29.84
C ALA A 626 -51.29 41.89 -28.70
N ALA A 627 -50.69 40.98 -27.95
CA ALA A 627 -49.70 41.35 -26.94
C ALA A 627 -48.43 41.86 -27.65
N ASP A 628 -47.90 43.00 -27.22
CA ASP A 628 -46.66 43.58 -27.74
C ASP A 628 -45.46 43.26 -26.86
N GLY A 629 -44.24 43.44 -27.39
CA GLY A 629 -42.98 43.19 -26.67
C GLY A 629 -42.82 44.04 -25.43
N HIS A 630 -43.27 45.30 -25.47
CA HIS A 630 -43.17 46.24 -24.35
C HIS A 630 -44.04 45.81 -23.15
N THR A 631 -45.24 45.31 -23.42
CA THR A 631 -46.13 44.76 -22.39
C THR A 631 -45.55 43.52 -21.77
N ALA A 632 -44.85 42.65 -22.55
CA ALA A 632 -44.15 41.48 -22.04
C ALA A 632 -42.96 41.86 -21.13
N ASP A 633 -42.23 42.90 -21.47
CA ASP A 633 -41.10 43.38 -20.64
C ASP A 633 -41.61 43.97 -19.32
N ARG A 634 -42.62 44.81 -19.33
CA ARG A 634 -43.27 45.32 -18.10
C ARG A 634 -43.81 44.20 -17.22
N MET A 635 -44.38 43.15 -17.82
CA MET A 635 -44.86 41.97 -17.07
C MET A 635 -43.69 41.25 -16.37
N TRP A 636 -42.51 41.12 -17.00
CA TRP A 636 -41.34 40.54 -16.38
C TRP A 636 -40.76 41.40 -15.24
N GLU A 637 -40.74 42.74 -15.40
CA GLU A 637 -40.31 43.66 -14.34
C GLU A 637 -41.25 43.59 -13.13
N ALA A 638 -42.57 43.61 -13.36
CA ALA A 638 -43.56 43.45 -12.29
C ALA A 638 -43.42 42.06 -11.59
N THR A 639 -43.14 41.00 -12.36
CA THR A 639 -42.93 39.67 -11.84
C THR A 639 -41.64 39.61 -10.98
N ASP A 640 -40.56 40.24 -11.44
CA ASP A 640 -39.28 40.29 -10.66
C ASP A 640 -39.47 41.08 -9.38
N SER A 641 -40.23 42.21 -9.40
CA SER A 641 -40.55 42.97 -8.20
C SER A 641 -41.41 42.18 -7.22
N ALA A 642 -42.45 41.50 -7.69
CA ALA A 642 -43.33 40.68 -6.85
C ALA A 642 -42.55 39.48 -6.23
N ILE A 643 -41.67 38.83 -6.97
CA ILE A 643 -40.78 37.76 -6.43
C ILE A 643 -39.79 38.34 -5.43
N GLY A 644 -39.28 39.56 -5.66
CA GLY A 644 -38.43 40.30 -4.74
C GLY A 644 -39.11 40.56 -3.39
N ALA A 645 -40.35 41.06 -3.42
CA ALA A 645 -41.18 41.27 -2.25
C ALA A 645 -41.36 39.99 -1.38
N LEU A 646 -41.60 38.85 -2.05
CA LEU A 646 -41.69 37.52 -1.41
C LEU A 646 -40.36 37.07 -0.73
N THR A 647 -39.23 37.73 -1.00
CA THR A 647 -37.91 37.39 -0.48
C THR A 647 -37.46 38.31 0.64
N THR A 648 -38.14 39.46 0.81
CA THR A 648 -37.84 40.44 1.85
C THR A 648 -38.07 39.84 3.22
N GLY A 649 -37.13 40.08 4.17
CA GLY A 649 -37.18 39.53 5.51
C GLY A 649 -36.78 38.07 5.70
N ARG A 650 -36.42 37.32 4.61
CA ARG A 650 -36.04 35.92 4.73
C ARG A 650 -34.55 35.73 5.00
N THR A 651 -34.22 34.77 5.88
CA THR A 651 -32.87 34.39 6.23
C THR A 651 -32.11 33.76 5.04
N ARG A 652 -30.75 33.79 5.08
CA ARG A 652 -29.90 33.17 4.06
C ARG A 652 -30.20 31.67 3.88
N ARG A 653 -30.52 30.97 4.95
CA ARG A 653 -30.86 29.53 4.93
C ARG A 653 -32.20 29.27 4.20
N GLU A 654 -33.19 30.12 4.38
CA GLU A 654 -34.47 30.01 3.70
C GLU A 654 -34.34 30.31 2.20
N ARG A 655 -33.53 31.28 1.80
CA ARG A 655 -33.21 31.58 0.41
C ARG A 655 -32.56 30.38 -0.30
N ILE A 656 -31.59 29.73 0.33
CA ILE A 656 -30.96 28.52 -0.20
C ILE A 656 -31.97 27.37 -0.32
N ARG A 657 -32.80 27.14 0.70
CA ARG A 657 -33.88 26.13 0.64
C ARG A 657 -34.84 26.34 -0.50
N THR A 658 -35.21 27.58 -0.74
CA THR A 658 -36.11 27.95 -1.88
C THR A 658 -35.43 27.72 -3.22
N ALA A 659 -34.16 28.08 -3.36
CA ALA A 659 -33.37 27.89 -4.58
C ALA A 659 -33.28 26.41 -5.00
N VAL A 660 -33.05 25.49 -4.02
CA VAL A 660 -32.91 24.05 -4.27
C VAL A 660 -34.21 23.25 -4.12
N SER A 661 -35.36 23.93 -3.96
CA SER A 661 -36.67 23.30 -3.86
C SER A 661 -37.05 22.61 -5.17
N LEU A 662 -37.57 21.38 -5.12
CA LEU A 662 -38.04 20.63 -6.28
C LEU A 662 -39.54 20.83 -6.53
N ARG A 663 -40.25 21.66 -5.75
CA ARG A 663 -41.70 21.76 -5.80
C ARG A 663 -42.20 22.30 -7.15
N SER A 664 -41.57 23.35 -7.66
CA SER A 664 -41.89 23.92 -8.95
C SER A 664 -41.53 23.01 -10.14
N LEU A 665 -40.54 22.12 -9.97
CA LEU A 665 -40.14 21.16 -11.02
C LEU A 665 -41.03 19.90 -11.06
N ARG A 666 -41.72 19.57 -9.95
CA ARG A 666 -42.63 18.40 -9.84
C ARG A 666 -44.07 18.72 -10.27
N GLY A 667 -44.38 19.96 -10.53
CA GLY A 667 -45.75 20.44 -10.90
C GLY A 667 -46.33 19.95 -12.22
N GLY A 668 -45.58 19.18 -13.03
CA GLY A 668 -46.02 18.75 -14.36
C GLY A 668 -46.57 17.32 -14.50
N ARG A 669 -46.57 16.48 -13.45
CA ARG A 669 -47.10 15.10 -13.54
C ARG A 669 -48.29 14.90 -12.62
N PRO A 670 -49.49 14.48 -13.15
CA PRO A 670 -50.64 14.16 -12.31
C PRO A 670 -50.29 12.97 -11.41
N THR A 671 -50.35 13.15 -10.09
CA THR A 671 -50.21 12.04 -9.13
C THR A 671 -51.41 11.10 -9.32
N ARG A 672 -51.15 9.77 -9.25
CA ARG A 672 -52.19 8.70 -9.36
C ARG A 672 -53.38 8.89 -8.42
N ALA A 673 -53.29 9.71 -7.37
CA ALA A 673 -54.38 10.02 -6.44
C ALA A 673 -55.46 10.92 -7.07
N THR A 674 -55.11 11.85 -7.97
CA THR A 674 -56.08 12.70 -8.65
C THR A 674 -56.85 11.96 -9.74
N ARG A 675 -56.28 10.96 -10.40
CA ARG A 675 -57.00 10.09 -11.35
C ARG A 675 -58.06 9.21 -10.68
N ARG A 676 -57.87 8.78 -9.42
CA ARG A 676 -58.87 7.97 -8.70
C ARG A 676 -60.06 8.80 -8.14
N ARG A 677 -59.91 10.11 -7.94
CA ARG A 677 -60.99 10.97 -7.47
C ARG A 677 -61.90 11.45 -8.63
N ALA A 678 -61.32 11.66 -9.83
CA ALA A 678 -62.11 11.97 -11.03
C ALA A 678 -62.93 10.78 -11.55
N ALA A 679 -62.55 9.54 -11.20
CA ALA A 679 -63.29 8.33 -11.57
C ALA A 679 -64.39 7.91 -10.56
N ARG A 680 -64.65 8.72 -9.51
CA ARG A 680 -65.65 8.43 -8.46
C ARG A 680 -66.66 9.55 -8.26
N THR A 681 -66.92 10.41 -9.21
CA THR A 681 -68.11 11.25 -9.23
C THR A 681 -69.21 10.48 -9.94
N PRO A 682 -70.26 10.03 -9.25
CA PRO A 682 -71.42 9.47 -9.93
C PRO A 682 -72.21 10.59 -10.59
N ASP A 683 -72.51 10.38 -11.86
CA ASP A 683 -73.39 11.14 -12.66
C ASP A 683 -74.77 11.22 -11.99
N ARG A 684 -75.16 12.41 -11.53
CA ARG A 684 -76.52 12.71 -11.07
C ARG A 684 -77.21 13.62 -12.16
N SER A 685 -77.52 12.98 -13.25
CA SER A 685 -78.43 13.59 -14.21
C SER A 685 -79.48 12.51 -14.57
N GLY A 686 -80.69 12.80 -14.32
CA GLY A 686 -81.79 12.08 -14.96
C GLY A 686 -82.89 11.56 -14.05
N GLY A 687 -84.02 12.11 -14.19
CA GLY A 687 -85.29 11.43 -13.92
C GLY A 687 -86.19 12.13 -12.94
N ALA A 688 -86.83 13.23 -13.43
CA ALA A 688 -88.12 13.63 -12.90
C ALA A 688 -89.17 12.68 -13.51
N GLU A 689 -89.79 11.89 -12.72
CA GLU A 689 -90.94 11.08 -13.11
C GLU A 689 -92.17 11.56 -12.29
N ALA A 690 -93.16 12.01 -13.03
CA ALA A 690 -94.43 12.55 -12.57
C ALA A 690 -95.34 11.44 -12.02
N PRO A 691 -96.25 11.73 -11.06
CA PRO A 691 -97.13 10.75 -10.47
C PRO A 691 -98.28 10.39 -11.39
N ARG A 692 -98.49 9.12 -11.66
CA ARG A 692 -99.75 8.56 -12.19
C ARG A 692 -100.64 8.10 -11.08
N SER A 693 -101.79 8.75 -11.02
CA SER A 693 -103.01 8.38 -10.28
C SER A 693 -103.67 7.12 -10.84
N GLY A 694 -104.24 6.34 -10.00
CA GLY A 694 -105.38 5.59 -10.37
C GLY A 694 -105.42 4.09 -10.00
N ARG A 695 -106.24 3.80 -8.98
CA ARG A 695 -107.05 2.65 -8.60
C ARG A 695 -106.40 1.55 -7.82
#